data_4eb9f7d390605c706e02b2a579b4ba79
#
_entry.id   4eb9f7d390605c706e02b2a579b4ba79
#
_cell.length_a   1.000
_cell.length_b   1.000
_cell.length_c   1.000
_cell.angle_alpha   90.00
_cell.angle_beta   90.00
_cell.angle_gamma   90.00
#
_symmetry.space_group_name_H-M   'P 1'
#
loop_
_entity.id
_entity.type
_entity.pdbx_description
1 polymer ?
#
loop_
_entity_poly.entity_id
_entity_poly.type
_entity_poly.pdbx_seq_one_letter_code
_entity_poly.pdbx_strand_id
1 'polypeptide(L)'
;MKGINHLVSNIKPSKSGLLLALTASAFSLFTLMIIEVIHRGSFAAFINWADESTVSFVMSFLLLFFLVGALLFLPTIIFISLIAIEVIFWFVVSLGSFIKYQLRGEFFTPADLYALNEGADISTLMSDLIGWKEIVGFVVTLLLLGVFSFFFIRYKKMVSFRKRLLLSVFSVICLAIISTQPSLFTFRSFSKEVPTVESYGKFGFIGAYLTLVEKANIAVPNHYDKEEINKIVKKVNETKTEDVVDPDFQPNIIVVLAEAMWDPLLLKNANFKEDPLPYFRTLMENYSSGSMLTHVYGGGTFNTELEVLSGLSTRFTPEEIYYNQVNQPIDSLAYVLRKQGYHATAIHNFKNWYYTRKDIYELIGFEKFFSMEFFNNPSYIGPYIDDRILMQKALDELQKTKGPDFLNVVTVASHGPYNDIRYKDLPILATSDMKMTELSKYILNLYTNLLKDVDDSIRLLIEGVKEIDEPTMVVIYGDHLPFLGEEYAVYRELDFFQGDLNNYEEYKKMYQTPLVVWDNFGGQSEKEELRMTPNFLGSYILAHAKKEMSPIFRLSRDIYKQGQTIIPKKTFYKQEGVKEAEFQDYQMLQYDALKGKQYSYANRNLEPFEGYVLGNGKIKIDSVQVEKTKNGTYRLDIHGENFVSGATIFIDGEKKKIKFTNENLISTTIKIKGDSSKETSSHEVSVAVLDDDGKTVIEESNSKTINFK
;
A
#
# COMPACT_ATOMS: atom_id res chain seq x y z
N MET A 1 47.60 -17.45 -35.05
CA MET A 1 47.86 -18.26 -33.85
C MET A 1 49.03 -17.83 -32.98
N LYS A 2 50.16 -17.30 -33.52
CA LYS A 2 51.30 -16.83 -32.66
C LYS A 2 50.99 -15.59 -31.81
N GLY A 3 50.09 -14.70 -32.22
CA GLY A 3 49.67 -13.50 -31.44
C GLY A 3 48.78 -13.78 -30.24
N ILE A 4 47.91 -14.79 -30.30
CA ILE A 4 47.00 -15.17 -29.21
C ILE A 4 47.78 -15.89 -28.10
N ASN A 5 48.77 -16.73 -28.46
CA ASN A 5 49.59 -17.44 -27.47
C ASN A 5 50.51 -16.47 -26.65
N HIS A 6 50.91 -15.34 -27.25
CA HIS A 6 51.68 -14.32 -26.54
C HIS A 6 50.85 -13.47 -25.59
N LEU A 7 49.55 -13.32 -25.84
CA LEU A 7 48.58 -12.69 -24.92
C LEU A 7 48.23 -13.59 -23.73
N VAL A 8 48.06 -14.88 -23.95
CA VAL A 8 47.70 -15.85 -22.91
C VAL A 8 48.90 -16.18 -21.99
N SER A 9 50.13 -16.20 -22.50
CA SER A 9 51.31 -16.50 -21.68
C SER A 9 51.71 -15.41 -20.65
N ASN A 10 51.16 -14.18 -20.79
CA ASN A 10 51.42 -13.06 -19.88
C ASN A 10 50.37 -12.88 -18.78
N ILE A 11 49.36 -13.77 -18.64
CA ILE A 11 48.36 -13.72 -17.60
C ILE A 11 48.77 -14.63 -16.41
N LYS A 12 50.01 -14.52 -15.94
CA LYS A 12 50.28 -15.00 -14.57
C LYS A 12 49.70 -13.97 -13.61
N PRO A 13 48.81 -14.36 -12.67
CA PRO A 13 48.27 -13.42 -11.68
C PRO A 13 49.42 -12.84 -10.88
N SER A 14 49.58 -11.52 -10.93
CA SER A 14 50.56 -10.87 -10.06
C SER A 14 50.08 -11.00 -8.61
N LYS A 15 51.02 -11.12 -7.66
CA LYS A 15 50.69 -11.21 -6.23
C LYS A 15 49.72 -10.09 -5.79
N SER A 16 49.87 -8.88 -6.34
CA SER A 16 48.97 -7.74 -6.10
C SER A 16 47.60 -7.89 -6.74
N GLY A 17 47.48 -8.52 -7.93
CA GLY A 17 46.23 -8.82 -8.56
C GLY A 17 45.42 -9.88 -7.80
N LEU A 18 46.10 -10.91 -7.27
CA LEU A 18 45.47 -11.91 -6.40
C LEU A 18 44.96 -11.28 -5.11
N LEU A 19 45.76 -10.42 -4.46
CA LEU A 19 45.36 -9.73 -3.22
C LEU A 19 44.14 -8.80 -3.45
N LEU A 20 44.10 -8.11 -4.59
CA LEU A 20 42.96 -7.28 -4.96
C LEU A 20 41.69 -8.13 -5.18
N ALA A 21 41.81 -9.27 -5.87
CA ALA A 21 40.69 -10.20 -6.09
C ALA A 21 40.19 -10.81 -4.76
N LEU A 22 41.08 -11.20 -3.87
CA LEU A 22 40.74 -11.69 -2.53
C LEU A 22 40.04 -10.61 -1.70
N THR A 23 40.50 -9.34 -1.78
CA THR A 23 39.82 -8.23 -1.09
C THR A 23 38.42 -8.01 -1.65
N ALA A 24 38.27 -8.03 -2.98
CA ALA A 24 36.95 -7.92 -3.62
C ALA A 24 36.02 -9.08 -3.22
N SER A 25 36.53 -10.32 -3.21
CA SER A 25 35.74 -11.51 -2.79
C SER A 25 35.31 -11.41 -1.33
N ALA A 26 36.22 -11.06 -0.43
CA ALA A 26 35.88 -10.90 0.99
C ALA A 26 34.89 -9.75 1.23
N PHE A 27 35.03 -8.64 0.50
CA PHE A 27 34.12 -7.52 0.57
C PHE A 27 32.70 -7.92 0.06
N SER A 28 32.62 -8.58 -1.10
CA SER A 28 31.32 -9.01 -1.66
C SER A 28 30.63 -10.05 -0.78
N LEU A 29 31.38 -10.98 -0.20
CA LEU A 29 30.83 -11.94 0.77
C LEU A 29 30.34 -11.23 2.03
N PHE A 30 31.08 -10.25 2.53
CA PHE A 30 30.66 -9.44 3.67
C PHE A 30 29.40 -8.64 3.37
N THR A 31 29.32 -8.00 2.21
CA THR A 31 28.13 -7.26 1.78
C THR A 31 26.91 -8.18 1.69
N LEU A 32 27.06 -9.36 1.05
CA LEU A 32 25.99 -10.36 0.97
C LEU A 32 25.53 -10.83 2.35
N MET A 33 26.50 -11.10 3.25
CA MET A 33 26.19 -11.51 4.62
C MET A 33 25.38 -10.43 5.35
N ILE A 34 25.74 -9.14 5.24
CA ILE A 34 24.99 -8.04 5.85
C ILE A 34 23.54 -8.00 5.32
N ILE A 35 23.37 -8.02 4.00
CA ILE A 35 22.07 -7.99 3.36
C ILE A 35 21.18 -9.11 3.90
N GLU A 36 21.66 -10.35 3.86
CA GLU A 36 20.86 -11.51 4.21
C GLU A 36 20.65 -11.67 5.73
N VAL A 37 21.65 -11.30 6.57
CA VAL A 37 21.48 -11.33 8.02
C VAL A 37 20.45 -10.32 8.50
N ILE A 38 20.46 -9.10 7.95
CA ILE A 38 19.47 -8.08 8.28
C ILE A 38 18.10 -8.51 7.78
N HIS A 39 18.00 -8.90 6.49
CA HIS A 39 16.75 -9.31 5.87
C HIS A 39 16.08 -10.50 6.59
N ARG A 40 16.88 -11.47 7.08
CA ARG A 40 16.39 -12.67 7.78
C ARG A 40 16.35 -12.51 9.31
N GLY A 41 16.81 -11.38 9.84
CA GLY A 41 16.88 -11.12 11.27
C GLY A 41 17.88 -12.00 12.05
N SER A 42 18.62 -12.94 11.39
CA SER A 42 19.47 -13.94 12.05
C SER A 42 20.65 -14.41 11.21
N PHE A 43 21.82 -14.48 11.84
CA PHE A 43 23.01 -15.07 11.22
C PHE A 43 22.86 -16.59 10.97
N ALA A 44 22.16 -17.31 11.87
CA ALA A 44 21.89 -18.72 11.67
C ALA A 44 21.00 -18.96 10.44
N ALA A 45 19.98 -18.12 10.23
CA ALA A 45 19.11 -18.19 9.06
C ALA A 45 19.88 -17.92 7.76
N PHE A 46 20.87 -16.99 7.76
CA PHE A 46 21.77 -16.79 6.63
C PHE A 46 22.57 -18.05 6.29
N ILE A 47 23.17 -18.71 7.28
CA ILE A 47 23.96 -19.95 7.06
C ILE A 47 23.07 -21.07 6.51
N ASN A 48 21.89 -21.27 7.08
CA ASN A 48 20.93 -22.28 6.61
C ASN A 48 20.53 -22.01 5.13
N TRP A 49 20.21 -20.76 4.80
CA TRP A 49 19.91 -20.38 3.41
C TRP A 49 21.08 -20.63 2.46
N ALA A 50 22.30 -20.28 2.87
CA ALA A 50 23.48 -20.47 2.03
C ALA A 50 23.74 -21.96 1.74
N ASP A 51 23.42 -22.85 2.67
CA ASP A 51 23.50 -24.31 2.51
C ASP A 51 22.36 -24.85 1.63
N GLU A 52 21.12 -24.54 1.97
CA GLU A 52 19.92 -25.03 1.27
C GLU A 52 19.77 -24.46 -0.14
N SER A 53 20.20 -23.21 -0.36
CA SER A 53 20.07 -22.45 -1.60
C SER A 53 21.43 -22.04 -2.18
N THR A 54 22.41 -22.94 -2.16
CA THR A 54 23.81 -22.70 -2.57
C THR A 54 23.94 -21.96 -3.89
N VAL A 55 23.10 -22.25 -4.86
CA VAL A 55 23.15 -21.59 -6.18
C VAL A 55 22.76 -20.11 -6.08
N SER A 56 21.66 -19.80 -5.39
CA SER A 56 21.22 -18.43 -5.18
C SER A 56 22.27 -17.64 -4.40
N PHE A 57 22.90 -18.27 -3.40
CA PHE A 57 24.02 -17.71 -2.67
C PHE A 57 25.20 -17.37 -3.59
N VAL A 58 25.65 -18.33 -4.42
CA VAL A 58 26.78 -18.13 -5.35
C VAL A 58 26.46 -17.07 -6.38
N MET A 59 25.26 -17.04 -6.94
CA MET A 59 24.85 -16.05 -7.93
C MET A 59 24.79 -14.64 -7.33
N SER A 60 24.21 -14.48 -6.14
CA SER A 60 24.18 -13.20 -5.42
C SER A 60 25.60 -12.70 -5.08
N PHE A 61 26.46 -13.61 -4.64
CA PHE A 61 27.89 -13.31 -4.42
C PHE A 61 28.57 -12.85 -5.71
N LEU A 62 28.41 -13.57 -6.83
CA LEU A 62 29.04 -13.22 -8.12
C LEU A 62 28.52 -11.88 -8.64
N LEU A 63 27.26 -11.56 -8.45
CA LEU A 63 26.70 -10.25 -8.83
C LEU A 63 27.44 -9.13 -8.08
N LEU A 64 27.53 -9.19 -6.75
CA LEU A 64 28.23 -8.20 -5.95
C LEU A 64 29.74 -8.14 -6.30
N PHE A 65 30.36 -9.29 -6.53
CA PHE A 65 31.76 -9.37 -6.92
C PHE A 65 32.04 -8.68 -8.27
N PHE A 66 31.19 -8.88 -9.27
CA PHE A 66 31.31 -8.24 -10.56
C PHE A 66 30.93 -6.75 -10.52
N LEU A 67 30.02 -6.31 -9.62
CA LEU A 67 29.78 -4.89 -9.37
C LEU A 67 31.04 -4.18 -8.91
N VAL A 68 31.74 -4.73 -7.91
CA VAL A 68 33.04 -4.20 -7.47
C VAL A 68 34.05 -4.23 -8.60
N GLY A 69 34.13 -5.33 -9.35
CA GLY A 69 34.98 -5.52 -10.50
C GLY A 69 34.78 -4.46 -11.58
N ALA A 70 33.54 -4.15 -11.92
CA ALA A 70 33.18 -3.16 -12.92
C ALA A 70 33.68 -1.75 -12.59
N LEU A 71 33.79 -1.42 -11.32
CA LEU A 71 34.23 -0.10 -10.84
C LEU A 71 35.77 0.05 -10.73
N LEU A 72 36.57 -1.03 -10.91
CA LEU A 72 38.02 -1.00 -10.66
C LEU A 72 38.81 -0.02 -11.54
N PHE A 73 38.31 0.33 -12.74
CA PHE A 73 38.95 1.28 -13.64
C PHE A 73 38.92 2.73 -13.14
N LEU A 74 37.91 3.07 -12.32
CA LEU A 74 37.68 4.43 -11.84
C LEU A 74 38.83 4.97 -10.97
N PRO A 75 39.02 6.29 -10.83
CA PRO A 75 39.89 6.88 -9.83
C PRO A 75 39.57 6.36 -8.43
N THR A 76 40.60 6.25 -7.58
CA THR A 76 40.45 5.55 -6.29
C THR A 76 39.40 6.20 -5.37
N ILE A 77 39.29 7.52 -5.34
CA ILE A 77 38.30 8.22 -4.52
C ILE A 77 36.88 7.88 -5.00
N ILE A 78 36.62 8.00 -6.31
CA ILE A 78 35.31 7.70 -6.91
C ILE A 78 34.97 6.23 -6.66
N PHE A 79 35.92 5.31 -6.85
CA PHE A 79 35.73 3.90 -6.58
C PHE A 79 35.30 3.64 -5.12
N ILE A 80 36.05 4.21 -4.14
CA ILE A 80 35.70 4.04 -2.71
C ILE A 80 34.34 4.66 -2.38
N SER A 81 34.04 5.84 -2.93
CA SER A 81 32.73 6.48 -2.72
C SER A 81 31.60 5.61 -3.25
N LEU A 82 31.73 5.02 -4.44
CA LEU A 82 30.68 4.19 -5.03
C LEU A 82 30.47 2.86 -4.28
N ILE A 83 31.54 2.18 -3.85
CA ILE A 83 31.38 0.97 -3.02
C ILE A 83 30.79 1.28 -1.64
N ALA A 84 31.08 2.48 -1.09
CA ALA A 84 30.46 2.90 0.17
C ALA A 84 28.96 3.16 -0.02
N ILE A 85 28.58 3.86 -1.08
CA ILE A 85 27.16 4.08 -1.44
C ILE A 85 26.47 2.75 -1.66
N GLU A 86 27.07 1.78 -2.37
CA GLU A 86 26.53 0.45 -2.59
C GLU A 86 26.21 -0.27 -1.27
N VAL A 87 27.16 -0.32 -0.33
CA VAL A 87 26.95 -1.00 0.96
C VAL A 87 25.88 -0.31 1.78
N ILE A 88 25.91 1.03 1.85
CA ILE A 88 24.89 1.80 2.60
C ILE A 88 23.50 1.61 1.97
N PHE A 89 23.40 1.65 0.64
CA PHE A 89 22.15 1.40 -0.07
C PHE A 89 21.57 0.03 0.29
N TRP A 90 22.37 -1.04 0.16
CA TRP A 90 21.90 -2.39 0.49
C TRP A 90 21.58 -2.56 1.97
N PHE A 91 22.33 -1.90 2.86
CA PHE A 91 22.00 -1.89 4.30
C PHE A 91 20.63 -1.27 4.55
N VAL A 92 20.36 -0.09 3.99
CA VAL A 92 19.09 0.63 4.17
C VAL A 92 17.92 -0.15 3.58
N VAL A 93 18.09 -0.69 2.37
CA VAL A 93 17.02 -1.44 1.69
C VAL A 93 16.72 -2.76 2.39
N SER A 94 17.74 -3.50 2.86
CA SER A 94 17.51 -4.73 3.62
C SER A 94 16.92 -4.48 5.01
N LEU A 95 17.27 -3.38 5.67
CA LEU A 95 16.66 -2.96 6.92
C LEU A 95 15.19 -2.55 6.70
N GLY A 96 14.91 -1.76 5.65
CA GLY A 96 13.53 -1.41 5.26
C GLY A 96 12.68 -2.65 4.96
N SER A 97 13.29 -3.65 4.30
CA SER A 97 12.64 -4.94 4.03
C SER A 97 12.31 -5.71 5.30
N PHE A 98 13.25 -5.77 6.26
CA PHE A 98 13.01 -6.40 7.56
C PHE A 98 11.88 -5.71 8.32
N ILE A 99 11.90 -4.38 8.37
CA ILE A 99 10.86 -3.59 9.06
C ILE A 99 9.50 -3.78 8.39
N LYS A 100 9.42 -3.71 7.05
CA LYS A 100 8.19 -3.95 6.30
C LYS A 100 7.62 -5.33 6.59
N TYR A 101 8.49 -6.35 6.64
CA TYR A 101 8.09 -7.71 6.98
C TYR A 101 7.52 -7.82 8.41
N GLN A 102 8.14 -7.17 9.38
CA GLN A 102 7.65 -7.13 10.76
C GLN A 102 6.27 -6.46 10.90
N LEU A 103 6.01 -5.44 10.08
CA LEU A 103 4.77 -4.68 10.13
C LEU A 103 3.62 -5.33 9.35
N ARG A 104 3.93 -5.95 8.19
CA ARG A 104 2.93 -6.35 7.19
C ARG A 104 3.08 -7.80 6.68
N GLY A 105 4.13 -8.52 7.09
CA GLY A 105 4.42 -9.84 6.54
C GLY A 105 4.91 -9.84 5.09
N GLU A 106 5.27 -8.67 4.54
CA GLU A 106 5.72 -8.50 3.16
C GLU A 106 7.14 -7.96 3.11
N PHE A 107 7.92 -8.40 2.12
CA PHE A 107 9.26 -7.86 1.91
C PHE A 107 9.27 -6.63 1.01
N PHE A 108 10.38 -5.91 1.05
CA PHE A 108 10.61 -4.71 0.26
C PHE A 108 10.67 -5.03 -1.23
N THR A 109 9.94 -4.25 -2.03
CA THR A 109 9.83 -4.41 -3.48
C THR A 109 10.41 -3.19 -4.21
N PRO A 110 10.67 -3.26 -5.53
CA PRO A 110 11.03 -2.09 -6.30
C PRO A 110 10.00 -0.94 -6.24
N ALA A 111 8.73 -1.26 -6.01
CA ALA A 111 7.67 -0.29 -5.84
C ALA A 111 7.86 0.59 -4.60
N ASP A 112 8.39 0.02 -3.52
CA ASP A 112 8.64 0.77 -2.29
C ASP A 112 9.70 1.87 -2.46
N LEU A 113 10.52 1.82 -3.52
CA LEU A 113 11.44 2.93 -3.85
C LEU A 113 10.68 4.20 -4.28
N TYR A 114 9.50 4.07 -4.86
CA TYR A 114 8.66 5.24 -5.20
C TYR A 114 8.02 5.84 -3.95
N ALA A 115 7.78 5.01 -2.92
CA ALA A 115 7.31 5.44 -1.61
C ALA A 115 8.40 6.08 -0.73
N LEU A 116 9.66 6.13 -1.16
CA LEU A 116 10.74 6.80 -0.40
C LEU A 116 10.51 8.31 -0.22
N ASN A 117 9.74 8.95 -1.09
CA ASN A 117 9.31 10.33 -0.89
C ASN A 117 8.33 10.47 0.29
N GLU A 118 7.63 9.38 0.62
CA GLU A 118 6.77 9.24 1.79
C GLU A 118 7.59 8.86 3.05
N GLY A 119 8.86 8.46 2.85
CA GLY A 119 9.70 7.85 3.88
C GLY A 119 10.17 8.77 5.00
N ALA A 120 10.09 10.09 4.85
CA ALA A 120 10.39 11.01 5.95
C ALA A 120 9.36 10.84 7.09
N ASP A 121 8.12 10.54 6.76
CA ASP A 121 7.02 10.41 7.71
C ASP A 121 6.90 8.98 8.28
N ILE A 122 7.32 7.97 7.50
CA ILE A 122 7.50 6.60 8.00
C ILE A 122 8.60 6.54 9.06
N SER A 123 9.54 7.47 9.06
CA SER A 123 10.67 7.48 10.02
C SER A 123 10.22 7.55 11.48
N THR A 124 9.09 8.17 11.78
CA THR A 124 8.53 8.22 13.14
C THR A 124 7.95 6.87 13.58
N LEU A 125 7.28 6.15 12.67
CA LEU A 125 6.81 4.77 12.90
C LEU A 125 7.97 3.78 12.94
N MET A 126 9.04 4.03 12.17
CA MET A 126 10.22 3.18 12.14
C MET A 126 11.14 3.37 13.35
N SER A 127 11.12 4.52 14.02
CA SER A 127 12.01 4.81 15.15
C SER A 127 11.85 3.81 16.30
N ASP A 128 10.63 3.32 16.53
CA ASP A 128 10.32 2.38 17.59
C ASP A 128 10.71 0.92 17.23
N LEU A 129 10.96 0.64 15.96
CA LEU A 129 11.34 -0.67 15.44
C LEU A 129 12.85 -0.82 15.24
N ILE A 130 13.61 0.29 15.25
CA ILE A 130 15.07 0.27 15.16
C ILE A 130 15.64 0.10 16.57
N GLY A 131 16.02 -1.13 16.90
CA GLY A 131 16.63 -1.45 18.17
C GLY A 131 18.15 -1.18 18.19
N TRP A 132 18.78 -1.45 19.33
CA TRP A 132 20.22 -1.31 19.50
C TRP A 132 21.02 -2.25 18.59
N LYS A 133 20.45 -3.39 18.17
CA LYS A 133 21.09 -4.39 17.30
C LYS A 133 21.32 -3.83 15.91
N GLU A 134 20.35 -3.14 15.35
CA GLU A 134 20.38 -2.50 14.04
C GLU A 134 21.40 -1.36 14.02
N ILE A 135 21.44 -0.56 15.10
CA ILE A 135 22.42 0.51 15.28
C ILE A 135 23.86 -0.05 15.35
N VAL A 136 24.06 -1.10 16.15
CA VAL A 136 25.37 -1.78 16.24
C VAL A 136 25.75 -2.40 14.89
N GLY A 137 24.82 -3.03 14.19
CA GLY A 137 25.02 -3.56 12.85
C GLY A 137 25.50 -2.50 11.87
N PHE A 138 24.88 -1.31 11.90
CA PHE A 138 25.30 -0.17 11.08
C PHE A 138 26.72 0.31 11.40
N VAL A 139 27.03 0.49 12.68
CA VAL A 139 28.38 0.90 13.11
C VAL A 139 29.44 -0.12 12.70
N VAL A 140 29.19 -1.41 12.89
CA VAL A 140 30.08 -2.50 12.45
C VAL A 140 30.27 -2.46 10.94
N THR A 141 29.20 -2.23 10.19
CA THR A 141 29.25 -2.09 8.71
C THR A 141 30.19 -0.96 8.30
N LEU A 142 30.06 0.22 8.92
CA LEU A 142 30.93 1.37 8.62
C LEU A 142 32.42 1.12 8.98
N LEU A 143 32.67 0.47 10.11
CA LEU A 143 34.03 0.10 10.52
C LEU A 143 34.66 -0.87 9.52
N LEU A 144 33.99 -1.90 9.12
CA LEU A 144 34.46 -2.89 8.16
C LEU A 144 34.61 -2.29 6.75
N LEU A 145 33.74 -1.40 6.35
CA LEU A 145 33.87 -0.62 5.12
C LEU A 145 35.18 0.21 5.13
N GLY A 146 35.53 0.81 6.27
CA GLY A 146 36.83 1.48 6.45
C GLY A 146 38.00 0.55 6.26
N VAL A 147 37.95 -0.65 6.85
CA VAL A 147 39.02 -1.67 6.69
C VAL A 147 39.16 -2.11 5.23
N PHE A 148 38.01 -2.44 4.56
CA PHE A 148 38.05 -2.82 3.13
C PHE A 148 38.56 -1.68 2.25
N SER A 149 38.13 -0.44 2.51
CA SER A 149 38.61 0.75 1.81
C SER A 149 40.12 0.88 1.89
N PHE A 150 40.71 0.66 3.08
CA PHE A 150 42.17 0.66 3.26
C PHE A 150 42.85 -0.39 2.37
N PHE A 151 42.38 -1.63 2.35
CA PHE A 151 42.92 -2.69 1.52
C PHE A 151 42.73 -2.41 0.01
N PHE A 152 41.58 -1.90 -0.41
CA PHE A 152 41.35 -1.50 -1.79
C PHE A 152 42.31 -0.38 -2.23
N ILE A 153 42.48 0.66 -1.43
CA ILE A 153 43.42 1.75 -1.73
C ILE A 153 44.83 1.20 -1.91
N ARG A 154 45.23 0.28 -1.03
CA ARG A 154 46.58 -0.33 -1.08
C ARG A 154 46.80 -1.20 -2.32
N TYR A 155 45.91 -2.18 -2.54
CA TYR A 155 46.12 -3.18 -3.59
C TYR A 155 45.75 -2.69 -4.99
N LYS A 156 44.74 -1.84 -5.13
CA LYS A 156 44.36 -1.24 -6.40
C LYS A 156 45.45 -0.40 -7.02
N LYS A 157 46.21 0.36 -6.21
CA LYS A 157 47.37 1.14 -6.67
C LYS A 157 48.50 0.26 -7.21
N MET A 158 48.62 -0.98 -6.77
CA MET A 158 49.64 -1.94 -7.20
C MET A 158 49.28 -2.64 -8.52
N VAL A 159 48.05 -2.52 -9.02
CA VAL A 159 47.60 -3.13 -10.28
C VAL A 159 47.53 -2.06 -11.36
N SER A 160 48.21 -2.30 -12.50
CA SER A 160 48.25 -1.36 -13.61
C SER A 160 46.86 -1.00 -14.15
N PHE A 161 46.69 0.22 -14.64
CA PHE A 161 45.40 0.70 -15.17
C PHE A 161 44.86 -0.20 -16.28
N ARG A 162 45.69 -0.66 -17.22
CA ARG A 162 45.28 -1.57 -18.30
C ARG A 162 44.68 -2.87 -17.77
N LYS A 163 45.26 -3.47 -16.73
CA LYS A 163 44.72 -4.70 -16.12
C LYS A 163 43.40 -4.42 -15.41
N ARG A 164 43.28 -3.30 -14.70
CA ARG A 164 42.02 -2.90 -14.04
C ARG A 164 40.92 -2.65 -15.05
N LEU A 165 41.21 -2.00 -16.18
CA LEU A 165 40.27 -1.77 -17.26
C LEU A 165 39.79 -3.09 -17.89
N LEU A 166 40.67 -4.04 -18.16
CA LEU A 166 40.30 -5.36 -18.67
C LEU A 166 39.42 -6.13 -17.70
N LEU A 167 39.72 -6.08 -16.39
CA LEU A 167 38.87 -6.69 -15.35
C LEU A 167 37.50 -6.02 -15.28
N SER A 168 37.44 -4.69 -15.40
CA SER A 168 36.19 -3.97 -15.42
C SER A 168 35.32 -4.32 -16.62
N VAL A 169 35.88 -4.37 -17.83
CA VAL A 169 35.19 -4.79 -19.05
C VAL A 169 34.66 -6.23 -18.91
N PHE A 170 35.49 -7.14 -18.43
CA PHE A 170 35.06 -8.52 -18.16
C PHE A 170 33.92 -8.58 -17.16
N SER A 171 34.01 -7.82 -16.06
CA SER A 171 32.97 -7.76 -15.03
C SER A 171 31.67 -7.19 -15.58
N VAL A 172 31.71 -6.13 -16.42
CA VAL A 172 30.52 -5.58 -17.07
C VAL A 172 29.86 -6.61 -18.00
N ILE A 173 30.65 -7.39 -18.76
CA ILE A 173 30.12 -8.47 -19.59
C ILE A 173 29.44 -9.53 -18.73
N CYS A 174 30.04 -9.94 -17.62
CA CYS A 174 29.45 -10.90 -16.69
C CYS A 174 28.14 -10.36 -16.08
N LEU A 175 28.13 -9.10 -15.66
CA LEU A 175 26.90 -8.45 -15.16
C LEU A 175 25.80 -8.39 -16.21
N ALA A 176 26.13 -8.06 -17.46
CA ALA A 176 25.18 -8.05 -18.56
C ALA A 176 24.59 -9.46 -18.81
N ILE A 177 25.37 -10.51 -18.70
CA ILE A 177 24.90 -11.91 -18.80
C ILE A 177 23.96 -12.23 -17.63
N ILE A 178 24.35 -11.88 -16.39
CA ILE A 178 23.52 -12.13 -15.20
C ILE A 178 22.20 -11.38 -15.30
N SER A 179 22.21 -10.10 -15.68
CA SER A 179 21.00 -9.27 -15.75
C SER A 179 20.08 -9.62 -16.91
N THR A 180 20.60 -10.18 -18.01
CA THR A 180 19.75 -10.66 -19.14
C THR A 180 19.23 -12.08 -18.94
N GLN A 181 19.68 -12.77 -17.90
CA GLN A 181 19.28 -14.13 -17.55
C GLN A 181 18.86 -14.24 -16.08
N PRO A 182 17.83 -13.52 -15.62
CA PRO A 182 17.38 -13.58 -14.23
C PRO A 182 16.95 -15.00 -13.82
N SER A 183 16.55 -15.83 -14.78
CA SER A 183 16.28 -17.26 -14.58
C SER A 183 17.47 -18.04 -13.98
N LEU A 184 18.69 -17.50 -14.02
CA LEU A 184 19.84 -18.10 -13.32
C LEU A 184 19.71 -18.08 -11.80
N PHE A 185 18.94 -17.13 -11.23
CA PHE A 185 18.64 -17.11 -9.81
C PHE A 185 17.52 -18.09 -9.44
N THR A 186 16.66 -18.46 -10.39
CA THR A 186 15.41 -19.18 -10.11
C THR A 186 15.45 -20.64 -10.48
N PHE A 187 16.53 -21.18 -11.05
CA PHE A 187 16.59 -22.56 -11.55
C PHE A 187 15.24 -23.13 -12.05
N ARG A 188 14.95 -23.01 -13.32
CA ARG A 188 13.89 -23.60 -14.16
C ARG A 188 12.59 -24.13 -13.52
N SER A 189 12.46 -24.20 -12.20
CA SER A 189 11.33 -24.82 -11.48
C SER A 189 10.31 -23.82 -10.93
N PHE A 190 10.67 -22.54 -10.84
CA PHE A 190 9.70 -21.55 -10.39
C PHE A 190 9.10 -20.85 -11.58
N SER A 191 7.83 -21.08 -11.69
CA SER A 191 6.92 -20.55 -12.68
C SER A 191 7.03 -19.03 -12.80
N LYS A 192 6.45 -18.52 -13.84
CA LYS A 192 6.26 -17.12 -14.23
C LYS A 192 5.54 -16.25 -13.16
N GLU A 193 5.41 -16.73 -11.92
CA GLU A 193 4.74 -16.04 -10.83
C GLU A 193 5.68 -15.07 -10.11
N VAL A 194 5.10 -14.03 -9.55
CA VAL A 194 5.81 -13.00 -8.81
C VAL A 194 6.40 -13.59 -7.52
N PRO A 195 7.60 -13.17 -7.10
CA PRO A 195 8.19 -13.61 -5.84
C PRO A 195 7.29 -13.34 -4.63
N THR A 196 7.00 -14.38 -3.90
CA THR A 196 6.32 -14.33 -2.59
C THR A 196 7.35 -14.31 -1.47
N VAL A 197 6.90 -14.21 -0.22
CA VAL A 197 7.76 -14.38 0.97
C VAL A 197 8.61 -15.65 0.87
N GLU A 198 8.03 -16.76 0.39
CA GLU A 198 8.75 -18.02 0.14
C GLU A 198 9.86 -17.85 -0.89
N SER A 199 9.65 -17.03 -1.93
CA SER A 199 10.65 -16.75 -2.96
C SER A 199 11.85 -15.99 -2.40
N TYR A 200 11.63 -15.02 -1.52
CA TYR A 200 12.72 -14.34 -0.79
C TYR A 200 13.47 -15.33 0.11
N GLY A 201 12.75 -16.24 0.77
CA GLY A 201 13.35 -17.34 1.52
C GLY A 201 14.33 -18.17 0.70
N LYS A 202 13.94 -18.55 -0.52
CA LYS A 202 14.71 -19.42 -1.43
C LYS A 202 15.81 -18.68 -2.20
N PHE A 203 15.47 -17.56 -2.84
CA PHE A 203 16.40 -16.88 -3.77
C PHE A 203 17.34 -15.91 -3.09
N GLY A 204 17.10 -15.61 -1.81
CA GLY A 204 17.73 -14.51 -1.10
C GLY A 204 17.18 -13.16 -1.57
N PHE A 205 17.52 -12.12 -0.81
CA PHE A 205 16.98 -10.78 -1.04
C PHE A 205 17.32 -10.25 -2.46
N ILE A 206 18.58 -10.32 -2.85
CA ILE A 206 19.04 -9.81 -4.15
C ILE A 206 18.36 -10.55 -5.32
N GLY A 207 18.29 -11.88 -5.25
CA GLY A 207 17.71 -12.69 -6.31
C GLY A 207 16.20 -12.44 -6.50
N ALA A 208 15.45 -12.37 -5.40
CA ALA A 208 14.03 -12.05 -5.41
C ALA A 208 13.78 -10.62 -5.90
N TYR A 209 14.52 -9.64 -5.40
CA TYR A 209 14.39 -8.24 -5.79
C TYR A 209 14.64 -8.02 -7.30
N LEU A 210 15.69 -8.60 -7.86
CA LEU A 210 15.97 -8.51 -9.30
C LEU A 210 14.89 -9.17 -10.14
N THR A 211 14.29 -10.26 -9.67
CA THR A 211 13.17 -10.92 -10.36
C THR A 211 11.93 -10.00 -10.36
N LEU A 212 11.69 -9.24 -9.31
CA LEU A 212 10.61 -8.25 -9.26
C LEU A 212 10.88 -7.08 -10.23
N VAL A 213 12.10 -6.58 -10.29
CA VAL A 213 12.48 -5.52 -11.26
C VAL A 213 12.23 -5.97 -12.70
N GLU A 214 12.58 -7.23 -13.05
CA GLU A 214 12.29 -7.77 -14.38
C GLU A 214 10.79 -7.85 -14.68
N LYS A 215 10.00 -8.27 -13.70
CA LYS A 215 8.56 -8.45 -13.80
C LYS A 215 7.74 -7.17 -13.64
N ALA A 216 8.37 -6.06 -13.21
CA ALA A 216 7.70 -4.78 -12.97
C ALA A 216 6.98 -4.21 -14.21
N ASN A 217 7.34 -4.65 -15.41
CA ASN A 217 6.72 -4.22 -16.65
C ASN A 217 5.61 -5.18 -17.08
N ILE A 218 4.41 -4.66 -17.23
CA ILE A 218 3.29 -5.40 -17.85
C ILE A 218 3.66 -5.66 -19.31
N ALA A 219 3.68 -6.91 -19.71
CA ALA A 219 3.98 -7.28 -21.09
C ALA A 219 2.91 -6.75 -22.04
N VAL A 220 3.34 -6.22 -23.19
CA VAL A 220 2.41 -5.81 -24.25
C VAL A 220 1.65 -7.04 -24.76
N PRO A 221 0.31 -7.06 -24.72
CA PRO A 221 -0.46 -8.19 -25.26
C PRO A 221 -0.24 -8.32 -26.78
N ASN A 222 -0.29 -9.56 -27.26
CA ASN A 222 -0.23 -9.81 -28.69
C ASN A 222 -1.40 -9.11 -29.39
N HIS A 223 -1.13 -8.48 -30.54
CA HIS A 223 -2.13 -7.76 -31.36
C HIS A 223 -2.75 -6.53 -30.66
N TYR A 224 -2.06 -5.92 -29.67
CA TYR A 224 -2.52 -4.68 -29.08
C TYR A 224 -2.41 -3.52 -30.08
N ASP A 225 -3.55 -3.05 -30.55
CA ASP A 225 -3.68 -1.85 -31.39
C ASP A 225 -5.08 -1.23 -31.21
N LYS A 226 -5.30 -0.07 -31.86
CA LYS A 226 -6.57 0.68 -31.78
C LYS A 226 -7.74 -0.10 -32.38
N GLU A 227 -7.51 -0.87 -33.43
CA GLU A 227 -8.57 -1.59 -34.12
C GLU A 227 -9.08 -2.75 -33.26
N GLU A 228 -8.17 -3.52 -32.65
CA GLU A 228 -8.55 -4.62 -31.77
C GLU A 228 -9.25 -4.10 -30.50
N ILE A 229 -8.76 -3.02 -29.87
CA ILE A 229 -9.45 -2.40 -28.71
C ILE A 229 -10.86 -1.95 -29.09
N ASN A 230 -11.02 -1.25 -30.20
CA ASN A 230 -12.34 -0.78 -30.67
C ASN A 230 -13.28 -1.96 -30.95
N LYS A 231 -12.78 -3.07 -31.49
CA LYS A 231 -13.54 -4.31 -31.73
C LYS A 231 -14.01 -4.91 -30.41
N ILE A 232 -13.13 -5.00 -29.40
CA ILE A 232 -13.50 -5.47 -28.06
C ILE A 232 -14.58 -4.57 -27.44
N VAL A 233 -14.37 -3.26 -27.42
CA VAL A 233 -15.34 -2.30 -26.86
C VAL A 233 -16.69 -2.40 -27.59
N LYS A 234 -16.69 -2.51 -28.93
CA LYS A 234 -17.90 -2.69 -29.71
C LYS A 234 -18.63 -3.99 -29.34
N LYS A 235 -17.91 -5.12 -29.29
CA LYS A 235 -18.43 -6.43 -28.91
C LYS A 235 -19.10 -6.36 -27.53
N VAL A 236 -18.41 -5.78 -26.54
CA VAL A 236 -18.92 -5.64 -25.16
C VAL A 236 -20.19 -4.75 -25.11
N ASN A 237 -20.21 -3.66 -25.88
CA ASN A 237 -21.39 -2.76 -25.92
C ASN A 237 -22.61 -3.37 -26.67
N GLU A 238 -22.36 -4.24 -27.64
CA GLU A 238 -23.41 -4.94 -28.40
C GLU A 238 -23.93 -6.21 -27.70
N THR A 239 -23.20 -6.74 -26.71
CA THR A 239 -23.65 -7.88 -25.91
C THR A 239 -24.88 -7.46 -25.09
N LYS A 240 -25.99 -8.19 -25.28
CA LYS A 240 -27.19 -7.95 -24.50
C LYS A 240 -26.95 -8.36 -23.06
N THR A 241 -27.14 -7.44 -22.14
CA THR A 241 -27.12 -7.74 -20.70
C THR A 241 -28.56 -8.05 -20.24
N GLU A 242 -28.67 -8.99 -19.31
CA GLU A 242 -29.92 -9.27 -18.59
C GLU A 242 -30.09 -8.34 -17.39
N ASP A 243 -29.06 -7.58 -17.03
CA ASP A 243 -29.11 -6.64 -15.92
C ASP A 243 -30.01 -5.46 -16.29
N VAL A 244 -30.93 -5.13 -15.37
CA VAL A 244 -31.83 -4.00 -15.54
C VAL A 244 -31.07 -2.71 -15.26
N VAL A 245 -31.11 -1.77 -16.18
CA VAL A 245 -30.63 -0.41 -15.98
C VAL A 245 -31.83 0.50 -15.76
N ASP A 246 -31.79 1.25 -14.66
CA ASP A 246 -32.86 2.20 -14.29
C ASP A 246 -32.21 3.55 -13.94
N PRO A 247 -32.20 4.51 -14.86
CA PRO A 247 -31.59 5.83 -14.63
C PRO A 247 -32.31 6.63 -13.52
N ASP A 248 -33.60 6.38 -13.30
CA ASP A 248 -34.42 7.13 -12.33
C ASP A 248 -34.27 6.56 -10.90
N PHE A 249 -33.86 5.30 -10.77
CA PHE A 249 -33.53 4.69 -9.48
C PHE A 249 -32.10 5.06 -9.08
N GLN A 250 -31.93 5.95 -8.11
CA GLN A 250 -30.64 6.49 -7.68
C GLN A 250 -30.38 6.23 -6.19
N PRO A 251 -30.09 4.99 -5.77
CA PRO A 251 -29.76 4.72 -4.37
C PRO A 251 -28.37 5.28 -4.02
N ASN A 252 -28.18 5.70 -2.77
CA ASN A 252 -26.83 5.92 -2.24
C ASN A 252 -26.06 4.61 -2.24
N ILE A 253 -24.77 4.68 -2.54
CA ILE A 253 -23.87 3.52 -2.60
C ILE A 253 -22.70 3.77 -1.67
N ILE A 254 -22.60 2.97 -0.60
CA ILE A 254 -21.50 3.02 0.36
C ILE A 254 -20.70 1.73 0.25
N VAL A 255 -19.43 1.84 -0.08
CA VAL A 255 -18.49 0.72 -0.15
C VAL A 255 -17.52 0.83 1.01
N VAL A 256 -17.59 -0.11 1.95
CA VAL A 256 -16.75 -0.15 3.15
C VAL A 256 -15.71 -1.25 3.01
N LEU A 257 -14.46 -0.85 2.91
CA LEU A 257 -13.33 -1.73 3.11
C LEU A 257 -13.01 -1.77 4.60
N ALA A 258 -13.27 -2.91 5.23
CA ALA A 258 -12.96 -3.13 6.63
C ALA A 258 -11.56 -3.76 6.75
N GLU A 259 -10.59 -2.94 7.21
CA GLU A 259 -9.17 -3.29 7.33
C GLU A 259 -8.97 -4.60 8.10
N ALA A 260 -8.23 -5.52 7.47
CA ALA A 260 -7.87 -6.83 8.03
C ALA A 260 -9.07 -7.62 8.63
N MET A 261 -10.29 -7.35 8.16
CA MET A 261 -11.49 -8.03 8.68
C MET A 261 -11.56 -9.47 8.18
N TRP A 262 -11.52 -10.39 9.13
CA TRP A 262 -11.62 -11.83 8.90
C TRP A 262 -12.35 -12.49 10.07
N ASP A 263 -13.08 -13.58 9.83
CA ASP A 263 -13.85 -14.28 10.87
C ASP A 263 -12.95 -15.22 11.71
N PRO A 264 -12.57 -14.86 12.95
CA PRO A 264 -11.71 -15.68 13.77
C PRO A 264 -12.40 -16.95 14.30
N LEU A 265 -13.73 -17.06 14.21
CA LEU A 265 -14.44 -18.31 14.56
C LEU A 265 -14.12 -19.47 13.60
N LEU A 266 -13.41 -19.20 12.50
CA LEU A 266 -12.84 -20.23 11.64
C LEU A 266 -11.67 -20.97 12.32
N LEU A 267 -11.04 -20.41 13.37
CA LEU A 267 -10.04 -21.06 14.21
C LEU A 267 -10.68 -22.07 15.15
N LYS A 268 -10.94 -23.27 14.65
CA LYS A 268 -11.70 -24.32 15.37
C LYS A 268 -11.10 -24.75 16.71
N ASN A 269 -9.79 -24.55 16.90
CA ASN A 269 -9.07 -24.86 18.14
C ASN A 269 -8.95 -23.65 19.09
N ALA A 270 -9.59 -22.52 18.77
CA ALA A 270 -9.77 -21.40 19.67
C ALA A 270 -11.17 -21.43 20.31
N ASN A 271 -11.25 -21.06 21.59
CA ASN A 271 -12.47 -20.96 22.37
C ASN A 271 -12.76 -19.47 22.60
N PHE A 272 -13.82 -18.94 22.01
CA PHE A 272 -14.25 -17.55 22.16
C PHE A 272 -15.32 -17.43 23.23
N LYS A 273 -15.21 -16.45 24.13
CA LYS A 273 -16.23 -16.18 25.15
C LYS A 273 -17.54 -15.67 24.56
N GLU A 274 -17.43 -14.94 23.46
CA GLU A 274 -18.53 -14.36 22.70
C GLU A 274 -18.11 -14.25 21.23
N ASP A 275 -19.08 -14.15 20.33
CA ASP A 275 -18.79 -13.84 18.92
C ASP A 275 -18.18 -12.43 18.81
N PRO A 276 -17.04 -12.22 18.18
CA PRO A 276 -16.47 -10.89 18.01
C PRO A 276 -17.16 -10.05 16.92
N LEU A 277 -17.97 -10.67 16.05
CA LEU A 277 -18.64 -10.02 14.92
C LEU A 277 -20.16 -10.32 14.93
N PRO A 278 -20.90 -10.15 16.05
CA PRO A 278 -22.28 -10.61 16.15
C PRO A 278 -23.24 -9.84 15.23
N TYR A 279 -23.05 -8.52 15.07
CA TYR A 279 -23.90 -7.72 14.19
C TYR A 279 -23.61 -8.02 12.72
N PHE A 280 -22.35 -8.06 12.33
CA PHE A 280 -21.95 -8.42 10.97
C PHE A 280 -22.45 -9.82 10.58
N ARG A 281 -22.41 -10.78 11.50
CA ARG A 281 -22.95 -12.12 11.26
C ARG A 281 -24.47 -12.09 11.00
N THR A 282 -25.21 -11.26 11.75
CA THR A 282 -26.64 -11.05 11.50
C THR A 282 -26.88 -10.47 10.09
N LEU A 283 -26.02 -9.57 9.61
CA LEU A 283 -26.11 -9.07 8.23
C LEU A 283 -25.85 -10.20 7.23
N MET A 284 -24.81 -11.01 7.44
CA MET A 284 -24.52 -12.16 6.58
C MET A 284 -25.65 -13.19 6.55
N GLU A 285 -26.37 -13.37 7.63
CA GLU A 285 -27.52 -14.30 7.71
C GLU A 285 -28.73 -13.78 6.94
N ASN A 286 -28.93 -12.48 6.87
CA ASN A 286 -30.16 -11.89 6.34
C ASN A 286 -30.04 -11.27 4.93
N TYR A 287 -28.81 -10.96 4.47
CA TYR A 287 -28.56 -10.28 3.21
C TYR A 287 -27.62 -11.07 2.30
N SER A 288 -27.50 -10.66 1.05
CA SER A 288 -26.56 -11.26 0.11
C SER A 288 -25.14 -11.20 0.68
N SER A 289 -24.50 -12.34 0.82
CA SER A 289 -23.25 -12.45 1.56
C SER A 289 -22.44 -13.66 1.12
N GLY A 290 -21.19 -13.70 1.53
CA GLY A 290 -20.32 -14.82 1.26
C GLY A 290 -18.87 -14.47 1.45
N SER A 291 -18.05 -14.76 0.44
CA SER A 291 -16.61 -14.59 0.55
C SER A 291 -15.95 -14.00 -0.70
N MET A 292 -14.89 -13.28 -0.46
CA MET A 292 -14.02 -12.73 -1.48
C MET A 292 -12.63 -13.39 -1.38
N LEU A 293 -12.15 -13.97 -2.47
CA LEU A 293 -10.77 -14.47 -2.55
C LEU A 293 -9.87 -13.31 -2.95
N THR A 294 -9.24 -12.67 -1.98
CA THR A 294 -8.34 -11.55 -2.17
C THR A 294 -6.99 -11.98 -2.74
N HIS A 295 -6.20 -11.04 -3.20
CA HIS A 295 -4.92 -11.32 -3.85
C HIS A 295 -3.72 -11.04 -2.96
N VAL A 296 -3.96 -10.50 -1.77
CA VAL A 296 -2.96 -10.08 -0.79
C VAL A 296 -3.21 -10.72 0.58
N TYR A 297 -2.17 -10.77 1.42
CA TYR A 297 -2.22 -11.31 2.78
C TYR A 297 -1.42 -10.39 3.72
N GLY A 298 -1.99 -10.03 4.86
CA GLY A 298 -1.30 -9.29 5.93
C GLY A 298 -1.02 -7.82 5.62
N GLY A 299 -1.35 -7.36 4.41
CA GLY A 299 -1.14 -6.00 3.92
C GLY A 299 -1.51 -5.90 2.45
N GLY A 300 -1.21 -4.73 1.81
CA GLY A 300 -1.58 -4.50 0.42
C GLY A 300 -3.04 -4.09 0.24
N THR A 301 -3.67 -3.52 1.26
CA THR A 301 -5.05 -3.03 1.31
C THR A 301 -5.45 -2.30 0.04
N PHE A 302 -4.59 -1.39 -0.43
CA PHE A 302 -4.89 -0.57 -1.60
C PHE A 302 -5.02 -1.37 -2.91
N ASN A 303 -4.34 -2.52 -3.03
CA ASN A 303 -4.53 -3.41 -4.19
C ASN A 303 -5.97 -3.93 -4.25
N THR A 304 -6.49 -4.47 -3.14
CA THR A 304 -7.88 -4.94 -3.03
C THR A 304 -8.88 -3.80 -3.26
N GLU A 305 -8.63 -2.64 -2.67
CA GLU A 305 -9.43 -1.44 -2.86
C GLU A 305 -9.53 -1.03 -4.33
N LEU A 306 -8.37 -0.92 -5.00
CA LEU A 306 -8.31 -0.46 -6.39
C LEU A 306 -8.92 -1.49 -7.37
N GLU A 307 -8.81 -2.79 -7.10
CA GLU A 307 -9.50 -3.83 -7.86
C GLU A 307 -11.02 -3.66 -7.81
N VAL A 308 -11.57 -3.38 -6.63
CA VAL A 308 -13.02 -3.12 -6.46
C VAL A 308 -13.43 -1.84 -7.19
N LEU A 309 -12.66 -0.75 -7.01
CA LEU A 309 -13.00 0.54 -7.58
C LEU A 309 -12.84 0.61 -9.10
N SER A 310 -11.87 -0.09 -9.69
CA SER A 310 -11.55 0.00 -11.11
C SER A 310 -12.06 -1.18 -11.94
N GLY A 311 -12.41 -2.29 -11.31
CA GLY A 311 -12.72 -3.54 -12.00
C GLY A 311 -11.52 -4.20 -12.70
N LEU A 312 -10.28 -3.75 -12.42
CA LEU A 312 -9.04 -4.35 -12.92
C LEU A 312 -8.53 -5.40 -11.94
N SER A 313 -7.65 -6.31 -12.36
CA SER A 313 -7.14 -7.37 -11.49
C SER A 313 -5.61 -7.37 -11.37
N THR A 314 -5.12 -7.43 -10.13
CA THR A 314 -3.69 -7.59 -9.84
C THR A 314 -3.13 -8.92 -10.32
N ARG A 315 -3.96 -9.91 -10.64
CA ARG A 315 -3.53 -11.19 -11.24
C ARG A 315 -2.93 -11.05 -12.64
N PHE A 316 -3.25 -9.97 -13.33
CA PHE A 316 -2.73 -9.68 -14.67
C PHE A 316 -1.69 -8.55 -14.68
N THR A 317 -1.30 -8.07 -13.51
CA THR A 317 -0.22 -7.10 -13.30
C THR A 317 0.86 -7.70 -12.40
N PRO A 318 2.05 -7.13 -12.36
CA PRO A 318 3.01 -7.43 -11.30
C PRO A 318 2.38 -7.12 -9.94
N GLU A 319 2.44 -8.07 -9.00
CA GLU A 319 1.95 -7.89 -7.63
C GLU A 319 2.63 -6.69 -6.96
N GLU A 320 1.97 -6.11 -5.94
CA GLU A 320 2.48 -5.03 -5.06
C GLU A 320 2.81 -3.70 -5.75
N ILE A 321 2.75 -3.63 -7.08
CA ILE A 321 3.09 -2.42 -7.83
C ILE A 321 1.84 -1.75 -8.41
N TYR A 322 0.67 -2.29 -8.12
CA TYR A 322 -0.56 -1.89 -8.80
C TYR A 322 -0.84 -0.40 -8.68
N TYR A 323 -0.72 0.18 -7.50
CA TYR A 323 -0.93 1.61 -7.29
C TYR A 323 0.10 2.48 -8.06
N ASN A 324 1.34 2.00 -8.27
CA ASN A 324 2.36 2.69 -9.06
C ASN A 324 2.13 2.58 -10.58
N GLN A 325 1.17 1.77 -11.02
CA GLN A 325 0.79 1.67 -12.42
C GLN A 325 -0.22 2.74 -12.84
N VAL A 326 -0.94 3.32 -11.86
CA VAL A 326 -1.94 4.38 -12.11
C VAL A 326 -1.24 5.73 -12.08
N ASN A 327 -0.87 6.24 -13.24
CA ASN A 327 -0.22 7.53 -13.44
C ASN A 327 -0.98 8.43 -14.43
N GLN A 328 -2.18 8.02 -14.82
CA GLN A 328 -3.09 8.72 -15.72
C GLN A 328 -4.53 8.35 -15.32
N PRO A 329 -5.55 9.15 -15.71
CA PRO A 329 -6.93 8.82 -15.40
C PRO A 329 -7.31 7.44 -15.91
N ILE A 330 -7.92 6.62 -15.04
CA ILE A 330 -8.47 5.30 -15.40
C ILE A 330 -9.93 5.20 -15.00
N ASP A 331 -10.67 4.33 -15.67
CA ASP A 331 -12.07 4.07 -15.36
C ASP A 331 -12.27 3.50 -13.95
N SER A 332 -13.34 3.89 -13.30
CA SER A 332 -13.65 3.49 -11.93
C SER A 332 -15.15 3.61 -11.61
N LEU A 333 -15.56 3.06 -10.46
CA LEU A 333 -16.91 3.31 -9.91
C LEU A 333 -17.20 4.81 -9.76
N ALA A 334 -16.22 5.60 -9.29
CA ALA A 334 -16.41 7.04 -9.13
C ALA A 334 -16.70 7.74 -10.47
N TYR A 335 -15.93 7.45 -11.52
CA TYR A 335 -16.22 7.99 -12.86
C TYR A 335 -17.56 7.53 -13.42
N VAL A 336 -17.88 6.25 -13.30
CA VAL A 336 -19.12 5.68 -13.82
C VAL A 336 -20.33 6.27 -13.13
N LEU A 337 -20.31 6.40 -11.81
CA LEU A 337 -21.42 6.92 -11.01
C LEU A 337 -21.54 8.44 -11.13
N ARG A 338 -20.46 9.20 -11.14
CA ARG A 338 -20.52 10.64 -11.38
C ARG A 338 -21.17 11.00 -12.72
N LYS A 339 -20.92 10.24 -13.78
CA LYS A 339 -21.62 10.43 -15.07
C LYS A 339 -23.13 10.18 -14.99
N GLN A 340 -23.58 9.52 -13.94
CA GLN A 340 -24.98 9.24 -13.64
C GLN A 340 -25.55 10.15 -12.53
N GLY A 341 -24.82 11.23 -12.18
CA GLY A 341 -25.32 12.26 -11.26
C GLY A 341 -24.95 12.05 -9.79
N TYR A 342 -24.07 11.10 -9.46
CA TYR A 342 -23.61 10.86 -8.10
C TYR A 342 -22.51 11.85 -7.69
N HIS A 343 -22.46 12.17 -6.39
CA HIS A 343 -21.32 12.78 -5.74
C HIS A 343 -20.40 11.68 -5.22
N ALA A 344 -19.13 11.70 -5.63
CA ALA A 344 -18.17 10.67 -5.30
C ALA A 344 -17.17 11.15 -4.24
N THR A 345 -17.24 10.59 -3.01
CA THR A 345 -16.38 10.95 -1.89
C THR A 345 -15.64 9.73 -1.36
N ALA A 346 -14.31 9.85 -1.19
CA ALA A 346 -13.49 8.87 -0.48
C ALA A 346 -13.26 9.34 0.97
N ILE A 347 -13.27 8.41 1.93
CA ILE A 347 -13.12 8.70 3.36
C ILE A 347 -12.18 7.65 3.96
N HIS A 348 -11.07 8.08 4.58
CA HIS A 348 -10.10 7.19 5.21
C HIS A 348 -9.52 7.84 6.46
N ASN A 349 -9.58 7.17 7.60
CA ASN A 349 -9.07 7.66 8.87
C ASN A 349 -7.56 7.47 9.05
N PHE A 350 -6.81 7.52 7.96
CA PHE A 350 -5.36 7.50 7.92
C PHE A 350 -4.82 8.60 6.99
N LYS A 351 -3.50 8.67 6.81
CA LYS A 351 -2.79 9.76 6.15
C LYS A 351 -3.09 9.89 4.66
N ASN A 352 -3.20 11.10 4.17
CA ASN A 352 -3.55 11.40 2.78
C ASN A 352 -2.55 10.82 1.77
N TRP A 353 -1.26 10.84 2.11
CA TRP A 353 -0.17 10.40 1.24
C TRP A 353 0.00 8.87 1.21
N TYR A 354 -0.56 8.14 2.19
CA TYR A 354 -0.36 6.70 2.31
C TYR A 354 -0.95 5.96 1.10
N TYR A 355 -0.14 5.16 0.42
CA TYR A 355 -0.40 4.59 -0.90
C TYR A 355 -0.65 5.63 -2.00
N THR A 356 -0.15 6.86 -1.85
CA THR A 356 -0.43 7.98 -2.77
C THR A 356 -1.93 8.21 -3.01
N ARG A 357 -2.79 7.86 -2.04
CA ARG A 357 -4.26 7.89 -2.18
C ARG A 357 -4.79 9.24 -2.66
N LYS A 358 -4.24 10.32 -2.13
CA LYS A 358 -4.62 11.69 -2.54
C LYS A 358 -4.59 11.85 -4.06
N ASP A 359 -3.49 11.45 -4.70
CA ASP A 359 -3.30 11.61 -6.14
C ASP A 359 -4.07 10.56 -6.94
N ILE A 360 -4.14 9.31 -6.43
CA ILE A 360 -4.87 8.24 -7.10
C ILE A 360 -6.39 8.49 -7.09
N TYR A 361 -6.97 8.95 -5.98
CA TYR A 361 -8.40 9.24 -5.92
C TYR A 361 -8.80 10.36 -6.89
N GLU A 362 -7.95 11.37 -7.08
CA GLU A 362 -8.14 12.37 -8.12
C GLU A 362 -8.15 11.73 -9.52
N LEU A 363 -7.15 10.88 -9.82
CA LEU A 363 -7.01 10.19 -11.11
C LEU A 363 -8.13 9.20 -11.41
N ILE A 364 -8.75 8.60 -10.39
CA ILE A 364 -9.87 7.67 -10.57
C ILE A 364 -11.25 8.35 -10.36
N GLY A 365 -11.27 9.67 -10.30
CA GLY A 365 -12.47 10.48 -10.50
C GLY A 365 -13.28 10.78 -9.24
N PHE A 366 -12.75 10.67 -8.03
CA PHE A 366 -13.41 11.21 -6.85
C PHE A 366 -13.46 12.75 -6.89
N GLU A 367 -14.46 13.32 -6.25
CA GLU A 367 -14.63 14.78 -6.10
C GLU A 367 -13.98 15.28 -4.82
N LYS A 368 -13.90 14.40 -3.82
CA LYS A 368 -13.47 14.74 -2.46
C LYS A 368 -12.78 13.57 -1.78
N PHE A 369 -11.76 13.89 -0.97
CA PHE A 369 -11.11 12.91 -0.10
C PHE A 369 -10.96 13.42 1.33
N PHE A 370 -11.56 12.74 2.29
CA PHE A 370 -11.33 12.96 3.72
C PHE A 370 -10.26 12.02 4.23
N SER A 371 -9.10 12.54 4.53
CA SER A 371 -8.01 11.85 5.23
C SER A 371 -7.95 12.26 6.72
N MET A 372 -7.10 11.60 7.50
CA MET A 372 -7.04 11.79 8.96
C MET A 372 -6.82 13.24 9.41
N GLU A 373 -6.14 14.02 8.61
CA GLU A 373 -5.80 15.43 8.89
C GLU A 373 -7.04 16.34 8.97
N PHE A 374 -8.16 15.88 8.39
CA PHE A 374 -9.41 16.64 8.29
C PHE A 374 -10.50 16.19 9.28
N PHE A 375 -10.22 15.24 10.18
CA PHE A 375 -11.13 14.87 11.27
C PHE A 375 -10.95 15.80 12.46
N ASN A 376 -12.08 16.29 13.01
CA ASN A 376 -12.08 17.22 14.14
C ASN A 376 -12.10 16.51 15.47
N ASN A 377 -11.03 16.70 16.28
CA ASN A 377 -10.89 16.12 17.63
C ASN A 377 -11.23 14.62 17.71
N PRO A 378 -10.65 13.78 16.82
CA PRO A 378 -11.03 12.37 16.75
C PRO A 378 -10.61 11.60 18.02
N SER A 379 -11.39 10.56 18.36
CA SER A 379 -10.97 9.53 19.32
C SER A 379 -10.02 8.54 18.64
N TYR A 380 -9.21 7.85 19.44
CA TYR A 380 -8.19 6.91 18.96
C TYR A 380 -8.30 5.56 19.63
N ILE A 381 -7.98 4.50 18.88
CA ILE A 381 -7.72 3.15 19.36
C ILE A 381 -6.23 2.86 19.10
N GLY A 382 -5.40 2.98 20.15
CA GLY A 382 -3.95 2.98 19.99
C GLY A 382 -3.46 4.11 19.08
N PRO A 383 -2.71 3.81 18.01
CA PRO A 383 -2.19 4.84 17.10
C PRO A 383 -3.19 5.29 16.02
N TYR A 384 -4.36 4.63 15.92
CA TYR A 384 -5.31 4.85 14.82
C TYR A 384 -6.56 5.61 15.29
N ILE A 385 -7.10 6.44 14.41
CA ILE A 385 -8.42 7.06 14.65
C ILE A 385 -9.48 5.96 14.68
N ASP A 386 -10.37 6.04 15.66
CA ASP A 386 -11.50 5.12 15.86
C ASP A 386 -12.42 5.10 14.63
N ASP A 387 -12.72 3.91 14.11
CA ASP A 387 -13.55 3.72 12.91
C ASP A 387 -14.99 4.22 13.09
N ARG A 388 -15.49 4.36 14.33
CA ARG A 388 -16.80 4.98 14.60
C ARG A 388 -16.86 6.44 14.16
N ILE A 389 -15.74 7.17 14.28
CA ILE A 389 -15.62 8.55 13.76
C ILE A 389 -15.71 8.57 12.24
N LEU A 390 -15.10 7.58 11.58
CA LEU A 390 -15.15 7.42 10.14
C LEU A 390 -16.59 7.13 9.65
N MET A 391 -17.30 6.21 10.33
CA MET A 391 -18.67 5.89 9.97
C MET A 391 -19.63 7.06 10.20
N GLN A 392 -19.44 7.82 11.29
CA GLN A 392 -20.21 9.04 11.52
C GLN A 392 -19.96 10.07 10.41
N LYS A 393 -18.70 10.21 9.94
CA LYS A 393 -18.37 11.10 8.82
C LYS A 393 -19.06 10.67 7.53
N ALA A 394 -19.17 9.37 7.25
CA ALA A 394 -19.91 8.86 6.10
C ALA A 394 -21.41 9.23 6.19
N LEU A 395 -22.02 9.07 7.36
CA LEU A 395 -23.42 9.49 7.60
C LEU A 395 -23.61 11.01 7.45
N ASP A 396 -22.65 11.81 7.93
CA ASP A 396 -22.69 13.27 7.80
C ASP A 396 -22.61 13.72 6.32
N GLU A 397 -21.84 13.01 5.48
CA GLU A 397 -21.74 13.33 4.04
C GLU A 397 -23.05 13.03 3.30
N LEU A 398 -23.74 11.91 3.59
CA LEU A 398 -25.06 11.61 3.03
C LEU A 398 -26.10 12.71 3.32
N GLN A 399 -26.02 13.38 4.47
CA GLN A 399 -26.96 14.44 4.85
C GLN A 399 -26.65 15.80 4.23
N LYS A 400 -25.42 15.98 3.68
CA LYS A 400 -24.98 17.27 3.12
C LYS A 400 -25.34 17.44 1.66
N THR A 401 -25.45 16.37 0.91
CA THR A 401 -25.73 16.39 -0.53
C THR A 401 -27.23 16.36 -0.81
N LYS A 402 -27.64 16.78 -1.98
CA LYS A 402 -29.03 16.72 -2.46
C LYS A 402 -29.23 15.69 -3.56
N GLY A 403 -28.23 14.92 -3.86
CA GLY A 403 -28.23 13.90 -4.91
C GLY A 403 -27.75 12.58 -4.38
N PRO A 404 -27.71 11.54 -5.20
CA PRO A 404 -27.20 10.27 -4.77
C PRO A 404 -25.69 10.35 -4.50
N ASP A 405 -25.26 9.69 -3.44
CA ASP A 405 -23.86 9.64 -3.03
C ASP A 405 -23.21 8.29 -3.34
N PHE A 406 -21.96 8.37 -3.78
CA PHE A 406 -21.04 7.24 -3.79
C PHE A 406 -19.94 7.49 -2.77
N LEU A 407 -19.93 6.71 -1.69
CA LEU A 407 -18.93 6.81 -0.64
C LEU A 407 -18.02 5.57 -0.66
N ASN A 408 -16.71 5.79 -0.81
CA ASN A 408 -15.67 4.77 -0.57
C ASN A 408 -15.07 5.00 0.81
N VAL A 409 -15.33 4.08 1.75
CA VAL A 409 -14.97 4.21 3.17
C VAL A 409 -13.94 3.15 3.50
N VAL A 410 -12.74 3.57 3.92
CA VAL A 410 -11.62 2.67 4.22
C VAL A 410 -11.25 2.81 5.70
N THR A 411 -11.44 1.74 6.49
CA THR A 411 -11.12 1.73 7.92
C THR A 411 -9.64 1.46 8.19
N VAL A 412 -9.17 1.67 9.43
CA VAL A 412 -7.77 1.40 9.82
C VAL A 412 -7.61 0.95 11.28
N ALA A 413 -8.61 1.10 12.13
CA ALA A 413 -8.41 0.87 13.58
C ALA A 413 -8.00 -0.58 13.92
N SER A 414 -8.39 -1.54 13.09
CA SER A 414 -8.01 -2.97 13.22
C SER A 414 -6.66 -3.35 12.58
N HIS A 415 -5.92 -2.40 12.00
CA HIS A 415 -4.62 -2.65 11.35
C HIS A 415 -3.56 -3.15 12.34
N GLY A 416 -2.66 -4.04 11.91
CA GLY A 416 -1.47 -4.45 12.68
C GLY A 416 -0.49 -3.29 12.99
N PRO A 417 0.63 -3.60 13.66
CA PRO A 417 0.97 -4.85 14.31
C PRO A 417 0.13 -5.12 15.56
N TYR A 418 -0.07 -6.40 15.89
CA TYR A 418 -0.91 -6.80 17.04
C TYR A 418 -0.07 -7.12 18.29
N ASN A 419 1.11 -6.53 18.42
CA ASN A 419 2.02 -6.66 19.55
C ASN A 419 2.19 -5.38 20.35
N ASP A 420 1.43 -4.33 20.03
CA ASP A 420 1.39 -3.04 20.69
C ASP A 420 0.31 -2.97 21.79
N ILE A 421 0.38 -1.96 22.67
CA ILE A 421 -0.60 -1.76 23.74
C ILE A 421 -1.66 -0.78 23.28
N ARG A 422 -2.82 -1.29 22.82
CA ARG A 422 -3.97 -0.46 22.39
C ARG A 422 -5.02 -0.25 23.45
N TYR A 423 -5.16 -1.18 24.37
CA TYR A 423 -6.12 -1.11 25.46
C TYR A 423 -5.35 -1.12 26.79
N LYS A 424 -5.77 -0.29 27.72
CA LYS A 424 -5.18 -0.23 29.08
C LYS A 424 -5.32 -1.58 29.78
N ASP A 425 -6.51 -2.16 29.66
CA ASP A 425 -6.84 -3.49 30.20
C ASP A 425 -7.43 -4.30 29.03
N LEU A 426 -6.64 -5.22 28.49
CA LEU A 426 -7.07 -6.05 27.36
C LEU A 426 -7.93 -7.23 27.89
N PRO A 427 -9.23 -7.28 27.56
CA PRO A 427 -10.07 -8.43 27.92
C PRO A 427 -9.58 -9.71 27.26
N ILE A 428 -9.60 -10.82 28.02
CA ILE A 428 -9.32 -12.13 27.45
C ILE A 428 -10.63 -12.67 26.86
N LEU A 429 -10.76 -12.57 25.54
CA LEU A 429 -11.95 -13.01 24.78
C LEU A 429 -11.73 -14.36 24.08
N ALA A 430 -10.48 -14.71 23.81
CA ALA A 430 -10.12 -15.96 23.14
C ALA A 430 -9.09 -16.75 23.96
N THR A 431 -9.29 -18.07 24.05
CA THR A 431 -8.39 -19.04 24.70
C THR A 431 -8.23 -20.27 23.80
N SER A 432 -7.30 -21.17 24.15
CA SER A 432 -7.16 -22.45 23.45
C SER A 432 -6.55 -23.50 24.39
N ASP A 433 -6.93 -24.76 24.18
CA ASP A 433 -6.28 -25.91 24.82
C ASP A 433 -5.01 -26.34 24.08
N MET A 434 -4.78 -25.78 22.87
CA MET A 434 -3.55 -25.95 22.11
C MET A 434 -2.38 -25.21 22.78
N LYS A 435 -1.16 -25.72 22.55
CA LYS A 435 0.04 -25.03 23.02
C LYS A 435 0.30 -23.79 22.19
N MET A 436 0.10 -22.64 22.78
CA MET A 436 0.40 -21.35 22.19
C MET A 436 1.51 -20.62 22.94
N THR A 437 2.30 -19.84 22.21
CA THR A 437 3.22 -18.87 22.82
C THR A 437 2.44 -17.74 23.50
N GLU A 438 3.03 -17.09 24.50
CA GLU A 438 2.37 -15.93 25.18
C GLU A 438 2.11 -14.76 24.20
N LEU A 439 3.02 -14.56 23.25
CA LEU A 439 2.84 -13.56 22.19
C LEU A 439 1.64 -13.90 21.29
N SER A 440 1.51 -15.15 20.85
CA SER A 440 0.37 -15.59 20.03
C SER A 440 -0.97 -15.45 20.76
N LYS A 441 -1.01 -15.74 22.06
CA LYS A 441 -2.20 -15.52 22.90
C LYS A 441 -2.56 -14.04 22.97
N TYR A 442 -1.56 -13.18 23.16
CA TYR A 442 -1.76 -11.74 23.20
C TYR A 442 -2.29 -11.21 21.84
N ILE A 443 -1.63 -11.58 20.74
CA ILE A 443 -2.02 -11.21 19.37
C ILE A 443 -3.47 -11.61 19.09
N LEU A 444 -3.85 -12.86 19.37
CA LEU A 444 -5.21 -13.36 19.16
C LEU A 444 -6.23 -12.55 19.96
N ASN A 445 -5.95 -12.26 21.22
CA ASN A 445 -6.85 -11.50 22.08
C ASN A 445 -6.96 -10.03 21.64
N LEU A 446 -5.84 -9.39 21.27
CA LEU A 446 -5.86 -8.02 20.76
C LEU A 446 -6.69 -7.94 19.49
N TYR A 447 -6.44 -8.81 18.52
CA TYR A 447 -7.19 -8.86 17.27
C TYR A 447 -8.70 -9.11 17.51
N THR A 448 -9.06 -10.04 18.38
CA THR A 448 -10.46 -10.34 18.73
C THR A 448 -11.18 -9.11 19.33
N ASN A 449 -10.50 -8.33 20.17
CA ASN A 449 -11.06 -7.11 20.72
C ASN A 449 -11.24 -6.01 19.66
N LEU A 450 -10.27 -5.86 18.75
CA LEU A 450 -10.35 -4.90 17.64
C LEU A 450 -11.54 -5.23 16.72
N LEU A 451 -11.82 -6.49 16.46
CA LEU A 451 -12.97 -6.90 15.66
C LEU A 451 -14.31 -6.51 16.31
N LYS A 452 -14.40 -6.47 17.62
CA LYS A 452 -15.63 -5.95 18.29
C LYS A 452 -15.82 -4.45 18.00
N ASP A 453 -14.75 -3.67 18.00
CA ASP A 453 -14.83 -2.26 17.62
C ASP A 453 -15.23 -2.10 16.15
N VAL A 454 -14.74 -2.98 15.26
CA VAL A 454 -15.17 -3.04 13.85
C VAL A 454 -16.66 -3.34 13.75
N ASP A 455 -17.17 -4.36 14.46
CA ASP A 455 -18.58 -4.73 14.46
C ASP A 455 -19.48 -3.60 14.97
N ASP A 456 -19.06 -2.91 16.03
CA ASP A 456 -19.74 -1.74 16.58
C ASP A 456 -19.76 -0.57 15.59
N SER A 457 -18.67 -0.36 14.82
CA SER A 457 -18.60 0.68 13.79
C SER A 457 -19.52 0.37 12.60
N ILE A 458 -19.58 -0.89 12.16
CA ILE A 458 -20.51 -1.36 11.13
C ILE A 458 -21.95 -1.18 11.59
N ARG A 459 -22.25 -1.53 12.84
CA ARG A 459 -23.59 -1.33 13.42
C ARG A 459 -23.98 0.14 13.41
N LEU A 460 -23.09 1.04 13.84
CA LEU A 460 -23.32 2.48 13.82
C LEU A 460 -23.69 2.97 12.41
N LEU A 461 -22.95 2.55 11.39
CA LEU A 461 -23.22 2.93 10.00
C LEU A 461 -24.60 2.43 9.54
N ILE A 462 -24.89 1.13 9.69
CA ILE A 462 -26.13 0.54 9.20
C ILE A 462 -27.34 1.10 9.94
N GLU A 463 -27.29 1.22 11.28
CA GLU A 463 -28.39 1.82 12.03
C GLU A 463 -28.57 3.31 11.68
N GLY A 464 -27.49 4.06 11.47
CA GLY A 464 -27.54 5.44 11.02
C GLY A 464 -28.16 5.59 9.62
N VAL A 465 -27.83 4.71 8.68
CA VAL A 465 -28.44 4.71 7.34
C VAL A 465 -29.94 4.38 7.40
N LYS A 466 -30.38 3.51 8.30
CA LYS A 466 -31.83 3.21 8.48
C LYS A 466 -32.65 4.43 8.91
N GLU A 467 -32.03 5.41 9.56
CA GLU A 467 -32.70 6.65 9.95
C GLU A 467 -32.77 7.69 8.79
N ILE A 468 -32.07 7.42 7.66
CA ILE A 468 -32.13 8.25 6.46
C ILE A 468 -33.19 7.65 5.53
N ASP A 469 -34.21 8.46 5.18
CA ASP A 469 -35.31 8.04 4.31
C ASP A 469 -34.95 8.10 2.82
N GLU A 470 -33.84 7.40 2.46
CA GLU A 470 -33.33 7.32 1.09
C GLU A 470 -32.92 5.89 0.77
N PRO A 471 -33.18 5.41 -0.48
CA PRO A 471 -32.66 4.12 -0.92
C PRO A 471 -31.13 4.11 -0.79
N THR A 472 -30.61 3.15 -0.04
CA THR A 472 -29.17 3.06 0.23
C THR A 472 -28.69 1.61 0.21
N MET A 473 -27.57 1.37 -0.45
CA MET A 473 -26.83 0.11 -0.44
C MET A 473 -25.52 0.30 0.31
N VAL A 474 -25.20 -0.66 1.19
CA VAL A 474 -23.91 -0.72 1.90
C VAL A 474 -23.25 -2.06 1.60
N VAL A 475 -22.07 -1.99 1.00
CA VAL A 475 -21.23 -3.15 0.71
C VAL A 475 -20.06 -3.16 1.69
N ILE A 476 -19.87 -4.26 2.43
CA ILE A 476 -18.80 -4.38 3.44
C ILE A 476 -17.97 -5.61 3.12
N TYR A 477 -16.66 -5.45 3.03
CA TYR A 477 -15.73 -6.55 2.75
C TYR A 477 -14.40 -6.38 3.49
N GLY A 478 -13.75 -7.52 3.81
CA GLY A 478 -12.38 -7.55 4.29
C GLY A 478 -11.40 -7.51 3.11
N ASP A 479 -10.31 -6.78 3.26
CA ASP A 479 -9.29 -6.62 2.21
C ASP A 479 -8.28 -7.77 2.17
N HIS A 480 -7.89 -8.30 3.32
CA HIS A 480 -6.98 -9.43 3.51
C HIS A 480 -7.13 -10.03 4.91
N LEU A 481 -6.53 -11.21 5.13
CA LEU A 481 -6.39 -11.74 6.48
C LEU A 481 -5.39 -10.93 7.30
N PRO A 482 -5.57 -10.83 8.63
CA PRO A 482 -4.63 -10.16 9.52
C PRO A 482 -3.28 -10.90 9.61
N PHE A 483 -2.19 -10.15 9.76
CA PHE A 483 -0.87 -10.71 10.04
C PHE A 483 -0.76 -11.08 11.53
N LEU A 484 -1.26 -12.27 11.90
CA LEU A 484 -1.29 -12.75 13.28
C LEU A 484 0.03 -13.45 13.69
N GLY A 485 1.11 -12.68 13.66
CA GLY A 485 2.45 -13.12 14.07
C GLY A 485 3.30 -13.67 12.92
N GLU A 486 4.63 -13.63 13.15
CA GLU A 486 5.62 -14.09 12.19
C GLU A 486 5.40 -15.55 11.80
N GLU A 487 5.71 -15.88 10.55
CA GLU A 487 5.56 -17.25 10.02
C GLU A 487 4.16 -17.84 10.24
N TYR A 488 3.11 -16.99 10.24
CA TYR A 488 1.73 -17.40 10.48
C TYR A 488 1.49 -18.00 11.89
N ALA A 489 2.19 -17.51 12.91
CA ALA A 489 2.31 -18.13 14.23
C ALA A 489 0.95 -18.54 14.83
N VAL A 490 -0.02 -17.62 14.97
CA VAL A 490 -1.35 -17.94 15.55
C VAL A 490 -2.08 -19.00 14.72
N TYR A 491 -2.05 -18.87 13.39
CA TYR A 491 -2.74 -19.80 12.49
C TYR A 491 -2.14 -21.21 12.58
N ARG A 492 -0.81 -21.32 12.71
CA ARG A 492 -0.10 -22.61 12.82
C ARG A 492 -0.25 -23.23 14.20
N GLU A 493 -0.13 -22.42 15.26
CA GLU A 493 -0.28 -22.91 16.65
C GLU A 493 -1.71 -23.40 16.93
N LEU A 494 -2.71 -22.90 16.19
CA LEU A 494 -4.10 -23.33 16.26
C LEU A 494 -4.50 -24.34 15.18
N ASP A 495 -3.54 -24.90 14.44
CA ASP A 495 -3.75 -25.93 13.42
C ASP A 495 -4.72 -25.49 12.29
N PHE A 496 -4.82 -24.20 12.04
CA PHE A 496 -5.62 -23.65 10.96
C PHE A 496 -4.89 -23.68 9.61
N PHE A 497 -3.59 -23.40 9.64
CA PHE A 497 -2.72 -23.35 8.46
C PHE A 497 -1.49 -24.24 8.64
N GLN A 498 -1.22 -25.11 7.67
CA GLN A 498 -0.11 -26.08 7.71
C GLN A 498 1.21 -25.54 7.11
N GLY A 499 1.18 -24.36 6.52
CA GLY A 499 2.36 -23.70 5.95
C GLY A 499 2.59 -23.98 4.46
N ASP A 500 1.66 -24.62 3.76
CA ASP A 500 1.80 -24.93 2.33
C ASP A 500 0.83 -24.13 1.45
N LEU A 501 1.25 -22.95 1.01
CA LEU A 501 0.50 -22.10 0.09
C LEU A 501 0.46 -22.65 -1.37
N ASN A 502 1.09 -23.79 -1.66
CA ASN A 502 0.94 -24.49 -2.94
C ASN A 502 -0.20 -25.52 -2.88
N ASN A 503 -0.76 -25.74 -1.72
CA ASN A 503 -2.01 -26.48 -1.56
C ASN A 503 -3.18 -25.50 -1.75
N TYR A 504 -4.11 -25.79 -2.67
CA TYR A 504 -5.21 -24.87 -3.01
C TYR A 504 -6.15 -24.61 -1.82
N GLU A 505 -6.47 -25.62 -1.01
CA GLU A 505 -7.35 -25.45 0.16
C GLU A 505 -6.67 -24.59 1.24
N GLU A 506 -5.39 -24.80 1.50
CA GLU A 506 -4.60 -23.96 2.42
C GLU A 506 -4.48 -22.51 1.88
N TYR A 507 -4.24 -22.36 0.58
CA TYR A 507 -4.22 -21.04 -0.06
C TYR A 507 -5.56 -20.31 0.12
N LYS A 508 -6.70 -20.95 -0.14
CA LYS A 508 -8.02 -20.34 0.05
C LYS A 508 -8.23 -19.87 1.49
N LYS A 509 -7.87 -20.67 2.49
CA LYS A 509 -7.99 -20.29 3.91
C LYS A 509 -7.27 -18.97 4.22
N MET A 510 -6.09 -18.75 3.62
CA MET A 510 -5.22 -17.62 3.92
C MET A 510 -5.51 -16.37 3.07
N TYR A 511 -6.41 -16.47 2.08
CA TYR A 511 -6.74 -15.35 1.18
C TYR A 511 -8.23 -15.07 1.07
N GLN A 512 -9.08 -15.75 1.85
CA GLN A 512 -10.53 -15.60 1.78
C GLN A 512 -11.05 -14.72 2.90
N THR A 513 -11.70 -13.60 2.53
CA THR A 513 -12.29 -12.63 3.46
C THR A 513 -13.81 -12.60 3.35
N PRO A 514 -14.55 -12.12 4.36
CA PRO A 514 -16.00 -12.02 4.29
C PRO A 514 -16.46 -10.86 3.41
N LEU A 515 -17.66 -11.00 2.84
CA LEU A 515 -18.35 -10.00 2.01
C LEU A 515 -19.83 -10.02 2.35
N VAL A 516 -20.44 -8.84 2.54
CA VAL A 516 -21.90 -8.67 2.66
C VAL A 516 -22.37 -7.46 1.87
N VAL A 517 -23.54 -7.57 1.25
CA VAL A 517 -24.26 -6.50 0.56
C VAL A 517 -25.59 -6.30 1.25
N TRP A 518 -25.70 -5.22 1.99
CA TRP A 518 -26.92 -4.77 2.66
C TRP A 518 -27.58 -3.67 1.84
N ASP A 519 -28.90 -3.65 1.78
CA ASP A 519 -29.67 -2.52 1.26
C ASP A 519 -31.01 -2.39 1.99
N ASN A 520 -31.66 -1.21 1.87
CA ASN A 520 -32.98 -0.93 2.43
C ASN A 520 -34.10 -0.89 1.38
N PHE A 521 -33.80 -1.26 0.13
CA PHE A 521 -34.75 -1.18 -0.99
C PHE A 521 -35.01 -2.53 -1.69
N GLY A 522 -34.14 -3.52 -1.52
CA GLY A 522 -34.34 -4.89 -1.99
C GLY A 522 -35.19 -5.66 -1.01
N GLY A 523 -36.18 -6.42 -1.50
CA GLY A 523 -36.92 -7.34 -0.63
C GLY A 523 -36.00 -8.48 -0.15
N GLN A 524 -36.23 -9.03 1.04
CA GLN A 524 -35.48 -10.20 1.58
C GLN A 524 -35.59 -11.47 0.69
N SER A 525 -36.25 -11.41 -0.44
CA SER A 525 -36.60 -12.54 -1.28
C SER A 525 -35.48 -13.08 -2.18
N GLU A 526 -34.36 -12.37 -2.36
CA GLU A 526 -33.32 -12.76 -3.30
C GLU A 526 -31.91 -12.66 -2.69
N LYS A 527 -31.72 -13.30 -1.53
CA LYS A 527 -30.39 -13.44 -0.95
C LYS A 527 -29.51 -14.33 -1.83
N GLU A 528 -28.38 -13.79 -2.28
CA GLU A 528 -27.38 -14.51 -3.06
C GLU A 528 -26.20 -14.97 -2.19
N GLU A 529 -25.69 -16.16 -2.46
CA GLU A 529 -24.40 -16.60 -1.95
C GLU A 529 -23.27 -16.06 -2.87
N LEU A 530 -22.49 -15.14 -2.34
CA LEU A 530 -21.45 -14.43 -3.09
C LEU A 530 -20.11 -15.16 -2.97
N ARG A 531 -19.47 -15.41 -4.11
CA ARG A 531 -18.11 -15.95 -4.16
C ARG A 531 -17.38 -15.33 -5.36
N MET A 532 -16.41 -14.43 -5.07
CA MET A 532 -15.74 -13.69 -6.14
C MET A 532 -14.33 -13.24 -5.76
N THR A 533 -13.55 -12.82 -6.74
CA THR A 533 -12.35 -11.99 -6.52
C THR A 533 -12.70 -10.51 -6.57
N PRO A 534 -11.89 -9.60 -5.96
CA PRO A 534 -12.24 -8.17 -5.78
C PRO A 534 -12.64 -7.45 -7.06
N ASN A 535 -11.99 -7.75 -8.18
CA ASN A 535 -12.23 -7.11 -9.49
C ASN A 535 -13.66 -7.29 -10.05
N PHE A 536 -14.43 -8.27 -9.55
CA PHE A 536 -15.82 -8.47 -9.95
C PHE A 536 -16.81 -7.68 -9.12
N LEU A 537 -16.43 -7.25 -7.90
CA LEU A 537 -17.35 -6.60 -6.97
C LEU A 537 -17.89 -5.28 -7.51
N GLY A 538 -17.07 -4.46 -8.18
CA GLY A 538 -17.53 -3.20 -8.78
C GLY A 538 -18.65 -3.40 -9.81
N SER A 539 -18.54 -4.43 -10.67
CA SER A 539 -19.59 -4.76 -11.64
C SER A 539 -20.87 -5.31 -10.97
N TYR A 540 -20.72 -6.05 -9.86
CA TYR A 540 -21.84 -6.51 -9.05
C TYR A 540 -22.59 -5.33 -8.42
N ILE A 541 -21.86 -4.37 -7.83
CA ILE A 541 -22.41 -3.14 -7.23
C ILE A 541 -23.24 -2.37 -8.27
N LEU A 542 -22.71 -2.12 -9.46
CA LEU A 542 -23.40 -1.39 -10.51
C LEU A 542 -24.68 -2.13 -10.99
N ALA A 543 -24.61 -3.47 -11.11
CA ALA A 543 -25.78 -4.28 -11.47
C ALA A 543 -26.87 -4.21 -10.39
N HIS A 544 -26.50 -4.37 -9.12
CA HIS A 544 -27.44 -4.34 -7.98
C HIS A 544 -28.09 -2.96 -7.82
N ALA A 545 -27.33 -1.88 -8.02
CA ALA A 545 -27.82 -0.50 -8.02
C ALA A 545 -28.55 -0.10 -9.33
N LYS A 546 -28.68 -1.00 -10.31
CA LYS A 546 -29.31 -0.80 -11.62
C LYS A 546 -28.66 0.35 -12.42
N LYS A 547 -27.32 0.47 -12.34
CA LYS A 547 -26.55 1.54 -12.99
C LYS A 547 -25.91 1.08 -14.29
N GLU A 548 -25.71 2.04 -15.20
CA GLU A 548 -24.93 1.80 -16.41
C GLU A 548 -23.49 1.39 -16.07
N MET A 549 -22.92 0.54 -16.93
CA MET A 549 -21.55 0.05 -16.77
C MET A 549 -20.66 0.52 -17.91
N SER A 550 -19.43 0.83 -17.59
CA SER A 550 -18.40 1.02 -18.60
C SER A 550 -17.94 -0.32 -19.21
N PRO A 551 -17.19 -0.29 -20.34
CA PRO A 551 -16.77 -1.50 -21.01
C PRO A 551 -16.06 -2.52 -20.11
N ILE A 552 -15.18 -2.08 -19.22
CA ILE A 552 -14.45 -2.99 -18.31
C ILE A 552 -15.40 -3.63 -17.28
N PHE A 553 -16.31 -2.86 -16.66
CA PHE A 553 -17.28 -3.41 -15.71
C PHE A 553 -18.30 -4.30 -16.41
N ARG A 554 -18.74 -3.97 -17.63
CA ARG A 554 -19.66 -4.81 -18.41
C ARG A 554 -19.02 -6.13 -18.76
N LEU A 555 -17.77 -6.11 -19.26
CA LEU A 555 -17.02 -7.33 -19.57
C LEU A 555 -16.78 -8.17 -18.30
N SER A 556 -16.43 -7.54 -17.20
CA SER A 556 -16.28 -8.19 -15.89
C SER A 556 -17.60 -8.86 -15.46
N ARG A 557 -18.75 -8.18 -15.64
CA ARG A 557 -20.07 -8.72 -15.32
C ARG A 557 -20.44 -9.92 -16.21
N ASP A 558 -20.14 -9.84 -17.50
CA ASP A 558 -20.39 -10.94 -18.43
C ASP A 558 -19.57 -12.18 -18.07
N ILE A 559 -18.29 -12.01 -17.72
CA ILE A 559 -17.41 -13.10 -17.26
C ILE A 559 -17.95 -13.69 -15.93
N TYR A 560 -18.37 -12.84 -14.99
CA TYR A 560 -18.97 -13.27 -13.73
C TYR A 560 -20.22 -14.13 -13.95
N LYS A 561 -21.14 -13.70 -14.81
CA LYS A 561 -22.36 -14.44 -15.16
C LYS A 561 -22.09 -15.78 -15.83
N GLN A 562 -20.96 -15.94 -16.52
CA GLN A 562 -20.50 -17.21 -17.09
C GLN A 562 -19.93 -18.18 -16.05
N GLY A 563 -19.96 -17.79 -14.76
CA GLY A 563 -19.47 -18.60 -13.65
C GLY A 563 -17.95 -18.50 -13.41
N GLN A 564 -17.26 -17.60 -14.11
CA GLN A 564 -15.84 -17.32 -13.89
C GLN A 564 -15.70 -16.21 -12.85
N THR A 565 -15.98 -16.52 -11.59
CA THR A 565 -16.07 -15.52 -10.49
C THR A 565 -14.78 -15.40 -9.69
N ILE A 566 -13.85 -16.34 -9.83
CA ILE A 566 -12.59 -16.41 -9.08
C ILE A 566 -11.41 -16.45 -10.05
N ILE A 567 -10.44 -15.55 -9.85
CA ILE A 567 -9.16 -15.54 -10.54
C ILE A 567 -8.06 -15.80 -9.50
N PRO A 568 -7.73 -17.07 -9.17
CA PRO A 568 -6.70 -17.39 -8.19
C PRO A 568 -5.30 -17.21 -8.81
N LYS A 569 -4.25 -17.62 -8.09
CA LYS A 569 -2.93 -17.80 -8.69
C LYS A 569 -3.01 -18.76 -9.90
N LYS A 570 -2.21 -18.51 -10.94
CA LYS A 570 -2.24 -19.28 -12.19
C LYS A 570 -2.03 -20.78 -11.96
N THR A 571 -1.25 -21.16 -10.95
CA THR A 571 -1.06 -22.56 -10.54
C THR A 571 -2.35 -23.26 -10.17
N PHE A 572 -3.39 -22.53 -9.76
CA PHE A 572 -4.68 -23.04 -9.30
C PHE A 572 -5.81 -22.91 -10.33
N TYR A 573 -5.53 -22.44 -11.56
CA TYR A 573 -6.55 -22.29 -12.59
C TYR A 573 -7.30 -23.59 -12.89
N LYS A 574 -6.58 -24.72 -12.91
CA LYS A 574 -7.20 -26.02 -13.15
C LYS A 574 -8.15 -26.43 -12.02
N GLN A 575 -7.77 -26.20 -10.76
CA GLN A 575 -8.60 -26.52 -9.58
C GLN A 575 -9.86 -25.66 -9.53
N GLU A 576 -9.76 -24.37 -9.89
CA GLU A 576 -10.89 -23.45 -9.93
C GLU A 576 -11.71 -23.51 -11.23
N GLY A 577 -11.22 -24.20 -12.25
CA GLY A 577 -11.90 -24.27 -13.55
C GLY A 577 -11.80 -23.00 -14.38
N VAL A 578 -10.74 -22.20 -14.17
CA VAL A 578 -10.51 -20.94 -14.90
C VAL A 578 -10.22 -21.22 -16.38
N LYS A 579 -10.98 -20.57 -17.25
CA LYS A 579 -10.80 -20.61 -18.71
C LYS A 579 -10.04 -19.36 -19.16
N GLU A 580 -8.73 -19.48 -19.30
CA GLU A 580 -7.86 -18.34 -19.66
C GLU A 580 -8.31 -17.59 -20.91
N ALA A 581 -8.94 -18.27 -21.86
CA ALA A 581 -9.41 -17.63 -23.09
C ALA A 581 -10.52 -16.59 -22.86
N GLU A 582 -11.32 -16.73 -21.80
CA GLU A 582 -12.39 -15.79 -21.47
C GLU A 582 -11.86 -14.49 -20.90
N PHE A 583 -10.59 -14.47 -20.43
CA PHE A 583 -9.94 -13.30 -19.88
C PHE A 583 -9.04 -12.54 -20.87
N GLN A 584 -8.95 -12.95 -22.14
CA GLN A 584 -8.07 -12.29 -23.12
C GLN A 584 -8.50 -10.85 -23.41
N ASP A 585 -9.78 -10.63 -23.71
CA ASP A 585 -10.33 -9.30 -23.94
C ASP A 585 -10.20 -8.43 -22.68
N TYR A 586 -10.39 -9.01 -21.48
CA TYR A 586 -10.22 -8.33 -20.21
C TYR A 586 -8.78 -7.86 -19.98
N GLN A 587 -7.78 -8.75 -20.19
CA GLN A 587 -6.36 -8.40 -20.08
C GLN A 587 -5.96 -7.32 -21.09
N MET A 588 -6.54 -7.36 -22.29
CA MET A 588 -6.30 -6.37 -23.34
C MET A 588 -6.81 -4.98 -22.91
N LEU A 589 -8.05 -4.88 -22.38
CA LEU A 589 -8.60 -3.62 -21.84
C LEU A 589 -7.82 -3.14 -20.63
N GLN A 590 -7.40 -4.03 -19.73
CA GLN A 590 -6.59 -3.69 -18.58
C GLN A 590 -5.23 -3.12 -18.99
N TYR A 591 -4.55 -3.75 -19.95
CA TYR A 591 -3.30 -3.21 -20.50
C TYR A 591 -3.49 -1.84 -21.13
N ASP A 592 -4.56 -1.68 -21.94
CA ASP A 592 -4.89 -0.40 -22.57
C ASP A 592 -5.11 0.71 -21.54
N ALA A 593 -5.78 0.41 -20.44
CA ALA A 593 -6.05 1.33 -19.35
C ALA A 593 -4.78 1.77 -18.61
N LEU A 594 -3.89 0.83 -18.25
CA LEU A 594 -2.76 1.08 -17.35
C LEU A 594 -1.48 1.51 -18.07
N LYS A 595 -1.16 0.91 -19.21
CA LYS A 595 0.12 1.07 -19.94
C LYS A 595 -0.03 1.38 -21.41
N GLY A 596 -1.24 1.16 -21.95
CA GLY A 596 -1.54 1.40 -23.33
C GLY A 596 -1.81 2.87 -23.65
N LYS A 597 -2.48 3.10 -24.75
CA LYS A 597 -2.84 4.44 -25.24
C LYS A 597 -4.29 4.82 -24.93
N GLN A 598 -4.95 4.06 -24.06
CA GLN A 598 -6.32 4.30 -23.61
C GLN A 598 -7.32 4.44 -24.78
N TYR A 599 -7.15 3.62 -25.82
CA TYR A 599 -8.07 3.59 -26.95
C TYR A 599 -9.51 3.25 -26.54
N SER A 600 -9.68 2.45 -25.47
CA SER A 600 -10.98 2.11 -24.89
C SER A 600 -11.73 3.32 -24.31
N TYR A 601 -11.01 4.42 -24.05
CA TYR A 601 -11.56 5.65 -23.49
C TYR A 601 -11.76 6.78 -24.52
N ALA A 602 -11.45 6.52 -25.80
CA ALA A 602 -11.45 7.56 -26.86
C ALA A 602 -12.76 8.36 -26.98
N ASN A 603 -13.89 7.76 -26.60
CA ASN A 603 -15.21 8.39 -26.60
C ASN A 603 -15.73 8.74 -25.18
N ARG A 604 -14.85 8.63 -24.17
CA ARG A 604 -15.18 8.84 -22.76
C ARG A 604 -14.20 9.86 -22.19
N ASN A 605 -14.68 11.04 -21.87
CA ASN A 605 -13.84 12.03 -21.22
C ASN A 605 -13.58 11.59 -19.78
N LEU A 606 -12.41 11.02 -19.50
CA LEU A 606 -11.93 10.67 -18.17
C LEU A 606 -10.98 11.78 -17.72
N GLU A 607 -11.54 12.89 -17.29
CA GLU A 607 -10.76 13.98 -16.68
C GLU A 607 -10.97 13.99 -15.16
N PRO A 608 -9.91 14.18 -14.38
CA PRO A 608 -10.05 14.44 -12.96
C PRO A 608 -11.10 15.51 -12.68
N PHE A 609 -11.72 15.47 -11.54
CA PHE A 609 -12.70 16.49 -11.19
C PHE A 609 -11.99 17.83 -10.95
N GLU A 610 -12.30 18.86 -11.75
CA GLU A 610 -11.64 20.18 -11.68
C GLU A 610 -11.69 20.82 -10.28
N GLY A 611 -12.69 20.45 -9.49
CA GLY A 611 -12.88 20.90 -8.11
C GLY A 611 -12.42 19.92 -7.04
N TYR A 612 -11.55 18.92 -7.36
CA TYR A 612 -11.09 17.94 -6.36
C TYR A 612 -10.49 18.62 -5.13
N VAL A 613 -10.96 18.20 -3.95
CA VAL A 613 -10.57 18.82 -2.67
C VAL A 613 -10.29 17.79 -1.60
N LEU A 614 -9.45 18.16 -0.65
CA LEU A 614 -9.24 17.42 0.60
C LEU A 614 -10.16 17.97 1.71
N GLY A 615 -10.65 17.09 2.57
CA GLY A 615 -11.56 17.47 3.66
C GLY A 615 -12.89 18.04 3.17
N ASN A 616 -13.42 19.03 3.86
CA ASN A 616 -14.68 19.69 3.51
C ASN A 616 -14.57 20.66 2.31
N GLY A 617 -13.38 20.96 1.84
CA GLY A 617 -13.07 21.92 0.80
C GLY A 617 -12.00 22.91 1.23
N LYS A 618 -11.72 23.87 0.35
CA LYS A 618 -10.69 24.87 0.60
C LYS A 618 -10.95 25.66 1.88
N ILE A 619 -9.93 25.77 2.71
CA ILE A 619 -9.98 26.62 3.90
C ILE A 619 -10.06 28.08 3.49
N LYS A 620 -10.96 28.83 4.12
CA LYS A 620 -11.14 30.25 3.81
C LYS A 620 -11.26 31.09 5.07
N ILE A 621 -10.54 32.19 5.13
CA ILE A 621 -10.71 33.22 6.14
C ILE A 621 -11.62 34.32 5.60
N ASP A 622 -12.77 34.56 6.25
CA ASP A 622 -13.66 35.66 5.93
C ASP A 622 -13.27 36.94 6.69
N SER A 623 -13.02 36.82 8.00
CA SER A 623 -12.62 37.96 8.83
C SER A 623 -11.79 37.52 10.05
N VAL A 624 -11.01 38.46 10.58
CA VAL A 624 -10.26 38.29 11.83
C VAL A 624 -10.64 39.43 12.79
N GLN A 625 -11.15 39.06 13.95
CA GLN A 625 -11.43 40.01 15.05
C GLN A 625 -10.26 40.00 16.03
N VAL A 626 -9.78 41.17 16.38
CA VAL A 626 -8.65 41.36 17.31
C VAL A 626 -9.13 42.03 18.58
N GLU A 627 -8.93 41.35 19.72
CA GLU A 627 -9.30 41.83 21.03
C GLU A 627 -8.08 41.89 21.98
N LYS A 628 -7.83 43.02 22.62
CA LYS A 628 -6.77 43.18 23.64
C LYS A 628 -7.23 42.60 24.96
N THR A 629 -6.49 41.59 25.46
CA THR A 629 -6.80 40.97 26.77
C THR A 629 -6.28 41.78 27.94
N LYS A 630 -6.82 41.52 29.14
CA LYS A 630 -6.39 42.21 30.40
C LYS A 630 -4.91 41.99 30.70
N ASN A 631 -4.26 40.95 30.17
CA ASN A 631 -2.86 40.62 30.40
C ASN A 631 -1.89 41.22 29.36
N GLY A 632 -2.35 42.12 28.52
CA GLY A 632 -1.53 42.75 27.48
C GLY A 632 -1.18 41.82 26.28
N THR A 633 -1.90 40.71 26.13
CA THR A 633 -1.88 39.87 24.92
C THR A 633 -3.06 40.24 24.03
N TYR A 634 -3.04 39.75 22.79
CA TYR A 634 -4.14 39.92 21.84
C TYR A 634 -4.76 38.55 21.53
N ARG A 635 -6.08 38.49 21.65
CA ARG A 635 -6.86 37.35 21.15
C ARG A 635 -7.31 37.65 19.73
N LEU A 636 -7.11 36.67 18.84
CA LEU A 636 -7.59 36.73 17.47
C LEU A 636 -8.68 35.68 17.34
N ASP A 637 -9.88 36.10 16.98
CA ASP A 637 -10.98 35.23 16.60
C ASP A 637 -11.10 35.28 15.05
N ILE A 638 -10.83 34.13 14.42
CA ILE A 638 -10.77 33.99 12.96
C ILE A 638 -12.03 33.28 12.52
N HIS A 639 -12.86 34.00 11.76
CA HIS A 639 -14.08 33.50 11.16
C HIS A 639 -13.85 33.11 9.70
N GLY A 640 -14.46 31.99 9.28
CA GLY A 640 -14.26 31.49 7.92
C GLY A 640 -14.98 30.19 7.66
N GLU A 641 -14.42 29.37 6.79
CA GLU A 641 -15.01 28.12 6.33
C GLU A 641 -13.96 27.01 6.34
N ASN A 642 -14.42 25.78 6.61
CA ASN A 642 -13.65 24.53 6.51
C ASN A 642 -12.43 24.44 7.45
N PHE A 643 -12.45 25.14 8.58
CA PHE A 643 -11.41 25.01 9.60
C PHE A 643 -11.43 23.61 10.21
N VAL A 644 -10.23 23.07 10.51
CA VAL A 644 -10.06 21.79 11.19
C VAL A 644 -9.28 21.95 12.48
N SER A 645 -9.53 21.06 13.44
CA SER A 645 -8.91 21.12 14.77
C SER A 645 -7.38 20.94 14.76
N GLY A 646 -6.85 20.25 13.73
CA GLY A 646 -5.42 20.03 13.49
C GLY A 646 -4.72 21.17 12.73
N ALA A 647 -5.46 22.21 12.28
CA ALA A 647 -4.86 23.30 11.52
C ALA A 647 -3.87 24.12 12.33
N THR A 648 -3.01 24.85 11.65
CA THR A 648 -2.02 25.77 12.21
C THR A 648 -2.35 27.20 11.74
N ILE A 649 -2.38 28.15 12.68
CA ILE A 649 -2.48 29.57 12.34
C ILE A 649 -1.06 30.11 12.11
N PHE A 650 -0.87 30.82 11.02
CA PHE A 650 0.36 31.57 10.73
C PHE A 650 0.09 33.07 10.91
N ILE A 651 1.01 33.77 11.55
CA ILE A 651 1.04 35.23 11.65
C ILE A 651 2.44 35.66 11.24
N ASP A 652 2.54 36.42 10.12
CA ASP A 652 3.82 36.77 9.47
C ASP A 652 4.73 35.55 9.24
N GLY A 653 4.16 34.41 8.88
CA GLY A 653 4.88 33.15 8.68
C GLY A 653 5.26 32.40 9.96
N GLU A 654 5.00 32.95 11.16
CA GLU A 654 5.25 32.27 12.43
C GLU A 654 4.05 31.42 12.85
N LYS A 655 4.29 30.15 13.21
CA LYS A 655 3.26 29.22 13.72
C LYS A 655 2.70 29.64 15.06
N LYS A 656 1.37 29.65 15.17
CA LYS A 656 0.65 29.89 16.43
C LYS A 656 -0.28 28.71 16.73
N LYS A 657 -0.46 28.43 18.03
CA LYS A 657 -1.38 27.37 18.48
C LYS A 657 -2.82 27.79 18.19
N ILE A 658 -3.57 26.83 17.67
CA ILE A 658 -5.00 26.96 17.43
C ILE A 658 -5.80 26.60 18.68
N LYS A 659 -6.91 27.33 18.90
CA LYS A 659 -8.04 26.88 19.69
C LYS A 659 -9.21 26.73 18.75
N PHE A 660 -9.55 25.48 18.44
CA PHE A 660 -10.67 25.13 17.57
C PHE A 660 -11.99 25.25 18.32
N THR A 661 -12.97 25.93 17.75
CA THR A 661 -14.35 26.02 18.26
C THR A 661 -15.30 25.21 17.37
N ASN A 662 -15.28 25.45 16.09
CA ASN A 662 -16.01 24.71 15.06
C ASN A 662 -15.39 25.02 13.67
N GLU A 663 -15.95 24.46 12.62
CA GLU A 663 -15.47 24.60 11.22
C GLU A 663 -15.52 26.05 10.68
N ASN A 664 -16.20 26.97 11.40
CA ASN A 664 -16.33 28.38 11.01
C ASN A 664 -15.60 29.34 11.95
N LEU A 665 -15.08 28.85 13.09
CA LEU A 665 -14.45 29.69 14.11
C LEU A 665 -13.27 28.99 14.78
N ILE A 666 -12.12 29.60 14.64
CA ILE A 666 -10.89 29.25 15.37
C ILE A 666 -10.32 30.49 16.06
N SER A 667 -9.50 30.31 17.06
CA SER A 667 -8.84 31.45 17.72
C SER A 667 -7.42 31.13 18.14
N THR A 668 -6.63 32.21 18.38
CA THR A 668 -5.31 32.12 18.97
C THR A 668 -5.06 33.32 19.91
N THR A 669 -4.06 33.21 20.77
CA THR A 669 -3.62 34.32 21.62
C THR A 669 -2.14 34.57 21.39
N ILE A 670 -1.77 35.82 21.14
CA ILE A 670 -0.40 36.20 20.84
C ILE A 670 0.05 37.34 21.76
N LYS A 671 1.37 37.41 21.98
CA LYS A 671 2.03 38.51 22.65
C LYS A 671 2.88 39.25 21.62
N ILE A 672 2.58 40.49 21.38
CA ILE A 672 3.37 41.33 20.47
C ILE A 672 4.61 41.82 21.23
N LYS A 673 5.79 41.50 20.74
CA LYS A 673 7.06 42.08 21.19
C LYS A 673 7.29 43.37 20.41
N GLY A 674 7.01 44.50 20.95
CA GLY A 674 7.27 45.79 20.29
C GLY A 674 7.19 46.98 21.26
N ASP A 675 8.02 47.96 21.01
CA ASP A 675 8.06 49.24 21.69
C ASP A 675 6.76 50.00 21.41
N SER A 676 6.05 50.38 22.44
CA SER A 676 4.73 51.01 22.44
C SER A 676 4.66 52.40 21.77
N SER A 677 5.71 52.79 21.05
CA SER A 677 5.87 54.11 20.44
C SER A 677 5.88 54.15 18.91
N LYS A 678 5.72 53.01 18.23
CA LYS A 678 5.64 52.97 16.72
C LYS A 678 4.28 52.47 16.26
N GLU A 679 3.73 53.24 15.38
CA GLU A 679 2.49 53.09 14.58
C GLU A 679 2.09 51.65 14.24
N THR A 680 0.77 51.42 14.21
CA THR A 680 0.03 50.23 13.81
C THR A 680 0.82 49.32 12.87
N SER A 681 1.43 48.26 13.41
CA SER A 681 2.04 47.22 12.59
C SER A 681 0.94 46.40 11.89
N SER A 682 1.03 46.28 10.58
CA SER A 682 0.20 45.43 9.77
C SER A 682 0.77 44.01 9.81
N HIS A 683 -0.06 43.03 10.09
CA HIS A 683 0.33 41.61 10.19
C HIS A 683 -0.53 40.77 9.26
N GLU A 684 0.07 39.75 8.65
CA GLU A 684 -0.64 38.83 7.77
C GLU A 684 -1.02 37.56 8.50
N VAL A 685 -2.28 37.13 8.39
CA VAL A 685 -2.81 35.92 9.01
C VAL A 685 -3.25 34.95 7.94
N SER A 686 -2.73 33.71 7.98
CA SER A 686 -3.23 32.55 7.21
C SER A 686 -3.44 31.34 8.10
N VAL A 687 -4.17 30.35 7.60
CA VAL A 687 -4.45 29.09 8.27
C VAL A 687 -4.09 27.96 7.33
N ALA A 688 -3.34 26.97 7.82
CA ALA A 688 -2.98 25.82 6.98
C ALA A 688 -3.14 24.50 7.74
N VAL A 689 -3.49 23.46 7.02
CA VAL A 689 -3.34 22.07 7.44
C VAL A 689 -1.96 21.61 7.00
N LEU A 690 -1.18 21.11 7.94
CA LEU A 690 0.17 20.64 7.72
C LEU A 690 0.20 19.11 7.78
N ASP A 691 1.12 18.54 7.07
CA ASP A 691 1.47 17.14 7.19
C ASP A 691 2.19 16.85 8.52
N ASP A 692 2.40 15.58 8.85
CA ASP A 692 3.04 15.12 10.09
C ASP A 692 4.45 15.66 10.31
N ASP A 693 5.18 15.99 9.23
CA ASP A 693 6.49 16.66 9.33
C ASP A 693 6.37 18.07 9.92
N GLY A 694 5.12 18.53 10.07
CA GLY A 694 4.78 19.85 10.54
C GLY A 694 5.28 20.98 9.64
N LYS A 695 5.68 20.72 8.39
CA LYS A 695 6.25 21.70 7.46
C LYS A 695 5.54 21.71 6.12
N THR A 696 5.27 20.54 5.58
CA THR A 696 4.59 20.38 4.29
C THR A 696 3.15 20.87 4.42
N VAL A 697 2.75 21.81 3.57
CA VAL A 697 1.38 22.35 3.55
C VAL A 697 0.51 21.44 2.70
N ILE A 698 -0.54 20.88 3.31
CA ILE A 698 -1.56 20.07 2.61
C ILE A 698 -2.62 20.99 2.01
N GLU A 699 -3.11 21.93 2.80
CA GLU A 699 -4.13 22.91 2.39
C GLU A 699 -3.87 24.26 3.09
N GLU A 700 -4.03 25.36 2.40
CA GLU A 700 -3.82 26.72 2.95
C GLU A 700 -4.96 27.65 2.57
N SER A 701 -5.35 28.51 3.51
CA SER A 701 -6.35 29.53 3.31
C SER A 701 -5.81 30.73 2.52
N ASN A 702 -6.73 31.60 2.09
CA ASN A 702 -6.37 32.97 1.75
C ASN A 702 -5.79 33.70 2.97
N SER A 703 -4.94 34.71 2.76
CA SER A 703 -4.42 35.59 3.80
C SER A 703 -5.35 36.76 4.12
N LYS A 704 -5.32 37.22 5.38
CA LYS A 704 -5.97 38.46 5.87
C LYS A 704 -5.00 39.35 6.59
N THR A 705 -5.03 40.62 6.27
CA THR A 705 -4.24 41.64 6.95
C THR A 705 -4.98 42.16 8.18
N ILE A 706 -4.30 42.21 9.33
CA ILE A 706 -4.81 42.74 10.60
C ILE A 706 -3.88 43.81 11.13
N ASN A 707 -4.43 44.72 11.97
CA ASN A 707 -3.68 45.75 12.67
C ASN A 707 -3.97 45.62 14.16
N PHE A 708 -2.94 45.72 15.00
CA PHE A 708 -3.07 45.77 16.47
C PHE A 708 -3.14 47.23 16.88
N LYS A 709 -4.26 47.60 17.50
CA LYS A 709 -4.47 48.95 18.06
C LYS A 709 -4.23 48.97 19.55
#